data_02ce456cd09028516add3bfba7b83a86
#
_entry.id   02ce456cd09028516add3bfba7b83a86
#
_cell.length_a   1.000
_cell.length_b   1.000
_cell.length_c   1.000
_cell.angle_alpha   90.00
_cell.angle_beta   90.00
_cell.angle_gamma   90.00
#
_symmetry.space_group_name_H-M   'P 1'
#
loop_
_entity.id
_entity.type
_entity.pdbx_description
1 polymer ?
#
loop_
_entity_poly.entity_id
_entity_poly.type
_entity_poly.pdbx_seq_one_letter_code
_entity_poly.pdbx_strand_id
1 'polypeptide(L)'
;MIQDRSIRISGYVCGLAIMIVCGAANGAAAASEPTANRCNSAAASSAAVTGTSSGSCAGSNTSQLAQLAVAPPPPAPSASLLPADRMAAWNPGLMSEGGIPNRTIIYKTLSPSGGDDSAAIQAALSGAPVGQVVMLTPGTFVVNSPLMIQRPITLRGSGAGVTTLVKPNGAKPRTTAVVSGSNGILVPVDPGSYGYDPRPIIIVGPSRWNNGPDSTASQSLTADAAQGSNSVTLANSMDFKVGTFVLLDEVSGASWQPTPAGFPAGTQVWQGDRVAWNMHYPLQPGDDSGASSAEGPYDKIPGAPPASMSWFSRNDRATNEIKQIASISGNTVTFTSPLTISYRTTHQAQLTPYSTDPNNARHAANNPDIHVIHAGVEDLSLYGGADGGLRFETAAYSWAKAIEVTQWLGEGVAINNSFRVELRDSYIHTGSWPEPGGAGYAVSLAAGSSEVLIENNILGDVCKDMVFRSSGAGSVVAYNYADDSFDFDTPTWVEVGINASHMAGPHHVLFEGNLSHNADSDYTHGNAIYLTFFRNYLTGQRQHFIDRAGVRAVGLAYGSWWDSFIANVMGRPGQMAGWHYDDPSMKTNTAVWGRGGVGNIWMLGYDPERWAMAPDPKTLSTVIRGGNFDYLTNEVVWTSSLQAQTLPASLYLSAKPGFFGNYQWPWVDPTGSTKLYTLPAKARFDAGTPFALAPGATQ
;
A
#
# COMPACT_ATOMS: atom_id res chain seq x y z
N MET A 1 5.24 -38.69 -41.38
CA MET A 1 4.93 -37.31 -41.72
C MET A 1 4.19 -36.73 -40.50
N ILE A 2 4.91 -36.19 -39.58
CA ILE A 2 4.40 -35.51 -38.39
C ILE A 2 4.80 -34.07 -38.60
N GLN A 3 3.82 -33.20 -38.75
CA GLN A 3 4.04 -31.76 -38.86
C GLN A 3 4.32 -31.18 -37.45
N ASP A 4 5.50 -30.68 -37.34
CA ASP A 4 6.01 -29.91 -36.24
C ASP A 4 5.28 -28.54 -36.19
N ARG A 5 4.45 -28.32 -35.16
CA ARG A 5 3.92 -27.01 -34.84
C ARG A 5 4.79 -26.41 -33.76
N SER A 6 5.78 -25.66 -34.18
CA SER A 6 6.55 -24.80 -33.31
C SER A 6 5.63 -23.71 -32.74
N ILE A 7 5.31 -23.81 -31.47
CA ILE A 7 4.68 -22.74 -30.71
C ILE A 7 5.77 -21.70 -30.44
N ARG A 8 5.65 -20.54 -31.06
CA ARG A 8 6.46 -19.38 -30.72
C ARG A 8 6.00 -18.87 -29.36
N ILE A 9 6.80 -19.06 -28.35
CA ILE A 9 6.66 -18.42 -27.05
C ILE A 9 7.12 -16.96 -27.25
N SER A 10 6.16 -16.05 -27.34
CA SER A 10 6.44 -14.63 -27.24
C SER A 10 6.75 -14.32 -25.78
N GLY A 11 7.99 -13.98 -25.48
CA GLY A 11 8.37 -13.48 -24.18
C GLY A 11 7.77 -12.08 -23.98
N TYR A 12 6.82 -11.95 -23.06
CA TYR A 12 6.36 -10.65 -22.60
C TYR A 12 7.22 -10.19 -21.43
N VAL A 13 7.77 -9.00 -21.61
CA VAL A 13 8.50 -8.24 -20.62
C VAL A 13 7.46 -7.59 -19.70
N CYS A 14 7.72 -7.58 -18.43
CA CYS A 14 6.93 -6.89 -17.41
C CYS A 14 6.78 -5.41 -17.77
N GLY A 15 5.56 -4.98 -18.06
CA GLY A 15 5.22 -3.60 -18.33
C GLY A 15 4.84 -3.35 -19.78
N LEU A 16 3.61 -3.48 -20.11
CA LEU A 16 2.76 -2.67 -20.98
C LEU A 16 1.58 -3.50 -21.48
N ALA A 17 0.40 -3.24 -20.99
CA ALA A 17 -0.81 -3.66 -21.67
C ALA A 17 -1.02 -2.72 -22.88
N ILE A 18 -0.75 -3.21 -24.10
CA ILE A 18 -1.12 -2.52 -25.32
C ILE A 18 -2.53 -2.99 -25.68
N MET A 19 -3.53 -2.11 -25.49
CA MET A 19 -4.80 -2.23 -26.17
C MET A 19 -4.63 -1.79 -27.62
N ILE A 20 -4.61 -2.76 -28.55
CA ILE A 20 -4.75 -2.47 -29.98
C ILE A 20 -6.25 -2.29 -30.28
N VAL A 21 -6.68 -1.04 -30.45
CA VAL A 21 -7.97 -0.74 -31.07
C VAL A 21 -7.77 -0.70 -32.58
N CYS A 22 -8.28 -1.71 -33.29
CA CYS A 22 -8.41 -1.65 -34.74
C CYS A 22 -9.46 -0.64 -35.16
N GLY A 23 -9.03 0.52 -35.66
CA GLY A 23 -9.88 1.50 -36.33
C GLY A 23 -10.16 1.07 -37.76
N ALA A 24 -11.44 0.88 -38.09
CA ALA A 24 -11.89 0.89 -39.47
C ALA A 24 -12.51 2.26 -39.77
N ALA A 25 -11.92 2.96 -40.71
CA ALA A 25 -12.46 4.19 -41.27
C ALA A 25 -13.62 3.89 -42.23
N ASN A 26 -14.71 4.64 -42.15
CA ASN A 26 -15.28 5.30 -43.32
C ASN A 26 -16.57 6.05 -42.98
N GLY A 27 -16.71 7.25 -43.57
CA GLY A 27 -17.97 7.82 -43.99
C GLY A 27 -18.47 9.05 -43.25
N ALA A 28 -18.20 10.18 -43.80
CA ALA A 28 -18.75 11.48 -43.45
C ALA A 28 -20.25 11.60 -43.70
N ALA A 29 -20.97 12.27 -42.79
CA ALA A 29 -22.13 13.10 -43.17
C ALA A 29 -22.37 14.12 -42.06
N ALA A 30 -22.42 15.38 -42.47
CA ALA A 30 -22.76 16.52 -41.64
C ALA A 30 -24.27 16.64 -41.45
N ALA A 31 -24.72 17.10 -40.28
CA ALA A 31 -25.88 18.01 -40.16
C ALA A 31 -26.07 18.49 -38.71
N SER A 32 -25.90 19.77 -38.54
CA SER A 32 -26.76 20.80 -37.93
C SER A 32 -27.13 20.68 -36.43
N GLU A 33 -26.66 21.67 -35.72
CA GLU A 33 -27.26 22.18 -34.46
C GLU A 33 -28.70 22.64 -34.64
N PRO A 34 -29.44 22.72 -33.55
CA PRO A 34 -30.07 24.02 -33.25
C PRO A 34 -29.93 24.50 -31.79
N THR A 35 -29.41 25.69 -31.73
CA THR A 35 -29.79 26.91 -30.98
C THR A 35 -30.59 26.81 -29.70
N ALA A 36 -30.06 27.57 -28.77
CA ALA A 36 -30.56 28.01 -27.49
C ALA A 36 -32.00 28.53 -27.45
N ASN A 37 -32.61 28.37 -26.28
CA ASN A 37 -33.65 29.32 -25.83
C ASN A 37 -33.41 29.70 -24.33
N ARG A 38 -33.14 30.98 -24.19
CA ARG A 38 -33.25 31.74 -22.94
C ARG A 38 -34.72 31.97 -22.64
N CYS A 39 -35.10 31.88 -21.38
CA CYS A 39 -36.21 32.68 -20.84
C CYS A 39 -35.82 33.31 -19.51
N ASN A 40 -35.98 34.63 -19.53
CA ASN A 40 -35.76 35.60 -18.46
C ASN A 40 -36.88 35.59 -17.39
N SER A 41 -36.48 35.89 -16.20
CA SER A 41 -37.03 36.78 -15.19
C SER A 41 -38.55 36.90 -14.97
N ALA A 42 -38.95 36.80 -13.75
CA ALA A 42 -39.83 37.79 -13.11
C ALA A 42 -39.68 37.81 -11.59
N ALA A 43 -39.57 38.98 -11.09
CA ALA A 43 -39.44 39.35 -9.65
C ALA A 43 -40.82 39.58 -9.01
N ALA A 44 -40.77 39.77 -7.70
CA ALA A 44 -41.72 40.33 -6.75
C ALA A 44 -42.73 39.33 -6.15
N SER A 45 -43.05 39.35 -4.88
CA SER A 45 -43.15 40.45 -3.92
C SER A 45 -43.26 39.90 -2.49
N SER A 46 -42.88 40.76 -1.57
CA SER A 46 -43.01 40.66 -0.12
C SER A 46 -44.39 40.35 0.42
N ALA A 47 -44.44 39.50 1.47
CA ALA A 47 -45.44 39.63 2.51
C ALA A 47 -44.83 39.19 3.87
N ALA A 48 -44.76 40.13 4.78
CA ALA A 48 -44.37 39.90 6.16
C ALA A 48 -45.56 39.26 6.91
N VAL A 49 -45.27 38.20 7.67
CA VAL A 49 -46.15 37.74 8.75
C VAL A 49 -45.27 37.58 9.99
N THR A 50 -45.53 38.43 10.95
CA THR A 50 -45.06 38.35 12.31
C THR A 50 -45.76 37.22 13.05
N GLY A 51 -44.95 36.34 13.65
CA GLY A 51 -45.44 35.30 14.55
C GLY A 51 -44.33 34.85 15.47
N THR A 52 -44.33 35.43 16.67
CA THR A 52 -43.49 35.02 17.79
C THR A 52 -43.88 33.64 18.31
N SER A 53 -43.01 32.70 18.31
CA SER A 53 -42.98 31.62 19.27
C SER A 53 -41.55 31.19 19.55
N SER A 54 -41.11 31.48 20.77
CA SER A 54 -39.90 31.03 21.39
C SER A 54 -39.88 29.51 21.53
N GLY A 55 -39.03 28.84 20.77
CA GLY A 55 -38.68 27.45 20.95
C GLY A 55 -37.15 27.34 20.92
N SER A 56 -36.53 27.30 22.09
CA SER A 56 -35.10 27.08 22.23
C SER A 56 -34.74 25.64 21.81
N CYS A 57 -34.13 25.50 20.67
CA CYS A 57 -33.34 24.31 20.35
C CYS A 57 -31.86 24.68 20.46
N ALA A 58 -31.37 24.76 21.68
CA ALA A 58 -29.96 24.72 21.96
C ALA A 58 -29.53 23.28 22.08
N GLY A 59 -28.81 22.84 21.12
CA GLY A 59 -28.20 21.49 21.05
C GLY A 59 -27.01 21.53 20.09
N SER A 60 -26.05 22.44 20.35
CA SER A 60 -24.76 22.45 19.70
C SER A 60 -23.94 21.30 20.26
N ASN A 61 -23.89 20.16 19.54
CA ASN A 61 -22.90 19.11 19.77
C ASN A 61 -21.52 19.57 19.28
N THR A 62 -20.95 20.58 19.90
CA THR A 62 -19.59 21.07 19.67
C THR A 62 -18.63 20.74 20.82
N SER A 63 -18.90 19.70 21.60
CA SER A 63 -18.07 19.43 22.79
C SER A 63 -17.62 17.95 22.91
N GLN A 64 -17.11 17.35 21.85
CA GLN A 64 -16.28 16.14 21.97
C GLN A 64 -15.08 16.12 21.01
N LEU A 65 -14.55 17.27 20.66
CA LEU A 65 -13.14 17.37 20.35
C LEU A 65 -12.42 17.66 21.68
N ALA A 66 -12.40 16.66 22.56
CA ALA A 66 -11.47 16.67 23.68
C ALA A 66 -10.08 16.92 23.09
N GLN A 67 -9.34 17.85 23.68
CA GLN A 67 -7.93 18.05 23.39
C GLN A 67 -7.28 16.66 23.26
N LEU A 68 -6.93 16.28 22.02
CA LEU A 68 -6.10 15.11 21.77
C LEU A 68 -4.78 15.41 22.48
N ALA A 69 -4.62 14.84 23.67
CA ALA A 69 -3.34 14.84 24.32
C ALA A 69 -2.37 14.15 23.36
N VAL A 70 -1.36 14.86 22.93
CA VAL A 70 -0.26 14.27 22.17
C VAL A 70 0.27 13.13 23.02
N ALA A 71 0.05 11.88 22.58
CA ALA A 71 0.63 10.74 23.24
C ALA A 71 2.15 10.96 23.30
N PRO A 72 2.80 10.74 24.44
CA PRO A 72 4.23 10.85 24.51
C PRO A 72 4.83 9.92 23.44
N PRO A 73 5.85 10.38 22.69
CA PRO A 73 6.53 9.52 21.73
C PRO A 73 7.01 8.26 22.47
N PRO A 74 6.99 7.10 21.80
CA PRO A 74 7.59 5.90 22.40
C PRO A 74 9.00 6.23 22.85
N PRO A 75 9.48 5.66 23.97
CA PRO A 75 10.80 5.95 24.49
C PRO A 75 11.82 5.72 23.37
N ALA A 76 12.67 6.72 23.14
CA ALA A 76 13.72 6.62 22.15
C ALA A 76 14.53 5.33 22.46
N PRO A 77 14.77 4.47 21.47
CA PRO A 77 15.55 3.27 21.69
C PRO A 77 16.91 3.66 22.26
N SER A 78 17.32 2.97 23.33
CA SER A 78 18.61 3.15 23.96
C SER A 78 19.71 3.06 22.92
N ALA A 79 20.65 4.01 22.88
CA ALA A 79 21.79 4.14 21.97
C ALA A 79 21.48 3.57 20.57
N SER A 80 21.03 4.40 19.69
CA SER A 80 20.33 4.04 18.43
C SER A 80 21.02 2.88 17.69
N LEU A 81 20.30 1.78 17.57
CA LEU A 81 20.72 0.62 16.76
C LEU A 81 21.02 1.04 15.30
N LEU A 82 20.34 2.07 14.85
CA LEU A 82 20.46 2.64 13.51
C LEU A 82 20.80 4.13 13.58
N PRO A 83 21.44 4.70 12.54
CA PRO A 83 21.57 6.13 12.39
C PRO A 83 20.22 6.85 12.45
N ALA A 84 20.21 8.07 12.94
CA ALA A 84 18.97 8.83 13.17
C ALA A 84 18.14 9.02 11.89
N ASP A 85 18.80 9.19 10.75
CA ASP A 85 18.16 9.32 9.43
C ASP A 85 17.50 8.03 8.93
N ARG A 86 17.71 6.89 9.59
CA ARG A 86 17.10 5.60 9.29
C ARG A 86 15.91 5.27 10.19
N MET A 87 15.69 6.08 11.21
CA MET A 87 14.67 5.87 12.22
C MET A 87 13.47 6.77 11.99
N ALA A 88 12.28 6.29 12.30
CA ALA A 88 11.08 7.08 12.45
C ALA A 88 10.44 6.80 13.82
N ALA A 89 9.57 7.69 14.26
CA ALA A 89 8.72 7.43 15.42
C ALA A 89 7.54 6.55 14.97
N TRP A 90 7.79 5.24 14.80
CA TRP A 90 6.76 4.30 14.37
C TRP A 90 5.67 4.14 15.44
N ASN A 91 4.55 4.81 15.20
CA ASN A 91 3.34 4.75 16.02
C ASN A 91 2.10 4.67 15.11
N PRO A 92 2.00 3.60 14.28
CA PRO A 92 1.04 3.50 13.20
C PRO A 92 -0.36 3.10 13.66
N GLY A 93 -1.32 3.17 12.73
CA GLY A 93 -2.69 2.73 12.95
C GLY A 93 -3.35 3.47 14.11
N LEU A 94 -4.14 2.74 14.88
CA LEU A 94 -4.87 3.28 16.02
C LEU A 94 -4.08 3.22 17.35
N MET A 95 -2.78 2.90 17.31
CA MET A 95 -1.97 2.77 18.53
C MET A 95 -2.02 4.01 19.43
N SER A 96 -2.00 5.20 18.83
CA SER A 96 -2.08 6.46 19.57
C SER A 96 -3.44 6.70 20.25
N GLU A 97 -4.47 5.95 19.86
CA GLU A 97 -5.82 6.03 20.40
C GLU A 97 -6.17 4.82 21.30
N GLY A 98 -5.18 4.00 21.62
CA GLY A 98 -5.37 2.79 22.45
C GLY A 98 -5.85 1.57 21.69
N GLY A 99 -5.78 1.60 20.36
CA GLY A 99 -6.15 0.48 19.47
C GLY A 99 -7.57 0.58 18.91
N ILE A 100 -7.98 -0.47 18.20
CA ILE A 100 -9.31 -0.56 17.59
C ILE A 100 -10.41 -0.52 18.65
N PRO A 101 -11.38 0.40 18.57
CA PRO A 101 -12.43 0.54 19.58
C PRO A 101 -13.38 -0.68 19.56
N ASN A 102 -13.66 -1.24 20.73
CA ASN A 102 -14.65 -2.31 20.88
C ASN A 102 -16.07 -1.70 20.86
N ARG A 103 -16.72 -1.71 19.70
CA ARG A 103 -18.10 -1.23 19.52
C ARG A 103 -19.10 -2.32 19.77
N THR A 104 -19.97 -2.13 20.77
CA THR A 104 -20.96 -3.14 21.20
C THR A 104 -22.42 -2.77 20.91
N ILE A 105 -22.68 -1.50 20.58
CA ILE A 105 -24.05 -1.02 20.32
C ILE A 105 -24.42 -1.33 18.86
N ILE A 106 -25.35 -2.26 18.68
CA ILE A 106 -25.87 -2.63 17.37
C ILE A 106 -27.02 -1.69 17.00
N TYR A 107 -26.85 -0.94 15.90
CA TYR A 107 -27.89 -0.10 15.33
C TYR A 107 -28.95 -0.95 14.62
N LYS A 108 -28.49 -1.86 13.76
CA LYS A 108 -29.36 -2.69 12.93
C LYS A 108 -28.70 -4.02 12.60
N THR A 109 -29.49 -5.07 12.63
CA THR A 109 -29.10 -6.40 12.17
C THR A 109 -29.82 -6.69 10.86
N LEU A 110 -29.09 -7.18 9.86
CA LEU A 110 -29.61 -7.57 8.55
C LEU A 110 -29.36 -9.05 8.30
N SER A 111 -30.27 -9.70 7.61
CA SER A 111 -30.13 -11.07 7.11
C SER A 111 -30.18 -11.08 5.58
N PRO A 112 -29.51 -12.05 4.92
CA PRO A 112 -29.55 -12.15 3.47
C PRO A 112 -30.98 -12.24 2.94
N SER A 113 -31.31 -11.45 1.91
CA SER A 113 -32.65 -11.45 1.29
C SER A 113 -32.86 -12.59 0.26
N GLY A 114 -31.74 -13.18 -0.20
CA GLY A 114 -31.74 -14.09 -1.34
C GLY A 114 -31.71 -13.37 -2.71
N GLY A 115 -31.72 -12.05 -2.71
CA GLY A 115 -31.53 -11.17 -3.88
C GLY A 115 -30.42 -10.16 -3.65
N ASP A 116 -30.47 -9.00 -4.33
CA ASP A 116 -29.51 -7.93 -4.14
C ASP A 116 -29.73 -7.19 -2.81
N ASP A 117 -28.80 -7.32 -1.91
CA ASP A 117 -28.80 -6.72 -0.57
C ASP A 117 -28.16 -5.32 -0.53
N SER A 118 -27.58 -4.85 -1.63
CA SER A 118 -26.81 -3.59 -1.68
C SER A 118 -27.56 -2.41 -1.08
N ALA A 119 -28.81 -2.20 -1.51
CA ALA A 119 -29.61 -1.06 -1.07
C ALA A 119 -29.98 -1.14 0.42
N ALA A 120 -30.28 -2.34 0.92
CA ALA A 120 -30.65 -2.54 2.32
C ALA A 120 -29.46 -2.31 3.26
N ILE A 121 -28.27 -2.83 2.89
CA ILE A 121 -27.03 -2.62 3.64
C ILE A 121 -26.66 -1.14 3.59
N GLN A 122 -26.65 -0.52 2.39
CA GLN A 122 -26.30 0.90 2.24
C GLN A 122 -27.23 1.81 3.06
N ALA A 123 -28.52 1.55 3.09
CA ALA A 123 -29.46 2.32 3.91
C ALA A 123 -29.16 2.18 5.40
N ALA A 124 -28.76 0.99 5.86
CA ALA A 124 -28.36 0.78 7.25
C ALA A 124 -27.05 1.53 7.57
N LEU A 125 -26.03 1.45 6.68
CA LEU A 125 -24.77 2.17 6.84
C LEU A 125 -24.99 3.70 6.90
N SER A 126 -25.84 4.22 6.01
CA SER A 126 -26.13 5.66 5.95
C SER A 126 -26.94 6.16 7.16
N GLY A 127 -27.79 5.31 7.72
CA GLY A 127 -28.66 5.63 8.87
C GLY A 127 -28.01 5.41 10.23
N ALA A 128 -26.92 4.65 10.31
CA ALA A 128 -26.31 4.28 11.59
C ALA A 128 -25.74 5.50 12.34
N PRO A 129 -26.06 5.67 13.63
CA PRO A 129 -25.41 6.67 14.46
C PRO A 129 -23.90 6.42 14.61
N VAL A 130 -23.15 7.50 14.85
CA VAL A 130 -21.72 7.44 15.11
C VAL A 130 -21.40 6.46 16.25
N GLY A 131 -20.37 5.64 16.06
CA GLY A 131 -19.89 4.67 17.04
C GLY A 131 -20.72 3.38 17.12
N GLN A 132 -21.75 3.23 16.30
CA GLN A 132 -22.59 2.03 16.31
C GLN A 132 -22.24 1.03 15.20
N VAL A 133 -22.77 -0.18 15.32
CA VAL A 133 -22.51 -1.32 14.45
C VAL A 133 -23.73 -1.61 13.57
N VAL A 134 -23.50 -1.78 12.27
CA VAL A 134 -24.41 -2.48 11.38
C VAL A 134 -23.97 -3.94 11.35
N MET A 135 -24.83 -4.83 11.85
CA MET A 135 -24.56 -6.26 12.01
C MET A 135 -25.15 -7.06 10.87
N LEU A 136 -24.37 -7.94 10.27
CA LEU A 136 -24.82 -8.92 9.27
C LEU A 136 -24.85 -10.30 9.90
N THR A 137 -26.00 -11.00 9.77
CA THR A 137 -26.14 -12.37 10.27
C THR A 137 -25.35 -13.38 9.43
N PRO A 138 -25.22 -14.65 9.88
CA PRO A 138 -24.66 -15.70 9.04
C PRO A 138 -25.38 -15.81 7.69
N GLY A 139 -24.61 -16.06 6.62
CA GLY A 139 -25.12 -16.29 5.28
C GLY A 139 -24.42 -15.46 4.19
N THR A 140 -24.92 -15.60 2.98
CA THR A 140 -24.38 -14.95 1.78
C THR A 140 -25.27 -13.79 1.36
N PHE A 141 -24.71 -12.60 1.38
CA PHE A 141 -25.32 -11.36 0.90
C PHE A 141 -24.83 -11.08 -0.52
N VAL A 142 -25.74 -10.85 -1.45
CA VAL A 142 -25.40 -10.44 -2.82
C VAL A 142 -25.31 -8.92 -2.86
N VAL A 143 -24.17 -8.41 -3.35
CA VAL A 143 -23.86 -6.97 -3.41
C VAL A 143 -23.49 -6.60 -4.84
N ASN A 144 -24.46 -6.09 -5.61
CA ASN A 144 -24.25 -5.69 -7.01
C ASN A 144 -23.71 -4.25 -7.14
N SER A 145 -23.86 -3.43 -6.10
CA SER A 145 -23.35 -2.07 -6.04
C SER A 145 -22.40 -1.90 -4.87
N PRO A 146 -21.33 -1.13 -4.98
CA PRO A 146 -20.40 -0.90 -3.87
C PRO A 146 -21.10 -0.35 -2.64
N LEU A 147 -20.66 -0.82 -1.48
CA LEU A 147 -21.09 -0.30 -0.20
C LEU A 147 -20.14 0.83 0.24
N MET A 148 -20.70 2.00 0.53
CA MET A 148 -19.96 3.18 0.96
C MET A 148 -20.09 3.38 2.47
N ILE A 149 -18.96 3.32 3.19
CA ILE A 149 -18.92 3.68 4.61
C ILE A 149 -18.32 5.08 4.71
N GLN A 150 -19.18 6.06 4.99
CA GLN A 150 -18.86 7.49 4.98
C GLN A 150 -18.94 8.13 6.36
N ARG A 151 -18.99 7.32 7.40
CA ARG A 151 -19.26 7.76 8.77
C ARG A 151 -18.49 6.91 9.77
N PRO A 152 -18.22 7.41 10.99
CA PRO A 152 -17.57 6.67 12.06
C PRO A 152 -18.44 5.52 12.61
N ILE A 153 -18.65 4.48 11.83
CA ILE A 153 -19.45 3.30 12.17
C ILE A 153 -18.68 2.02 11.88
N THR A 154 -19.17 0.89 12.33
CA THR A 154 -18.62 -0.43 12.00
C THR A 154 -19.64 -1.27 11.22
N LEU A 155 -19.20 -1.81 10.09
CA LEU A 155 -19.88 -2.93 9.43
C LEU A 155 -19.26 -4.22 9.98
N ARG A 156 -20.07 -5.09 10.58
CA ARG A 156 -19.60 -6.33 11.20
C ARG A 156 -20.42 -7.52 10.73
N GLY A 157 -19.76 -8.59 10.33
CA GLY A 157 -20.37 -9.90 10.09
C GLY A 157 -20.43 -10.75 11.36
N SER A 158 -20.81 -12.00 11.18
CA SER A 158 -20.86 -13.02 12.24
C SER A 158 -19.59 -13.89 12.26
N GLY A 159 -18.58 -13.52 11.50
CA GLY A 159 -17.30 -14.18 11.33
C GLY A 159 -16.91 -14.31 9.85
N ALA A 160 -15.63 -14.23 9.53
CA ALA A 160 -15.13 -14.59 8.22
C ALA A 160 -15.39 -16.07 7.94
N GLY A 161 -15.80 -16.41 6.72
CA GLY A 161 -16.30 -17.74 6.37
C GLY A 161 -17.75 -18.03 6.83
N VAL A 162 -18.34 -17.15 7.66
CA VAL A 162 -19.71 -17.31 8.20
C VAL A 162 -20.64 -16.28 7.56
N THR A 163 -20.21 -15.04 7.44
CA THR A 163 -20.93 -13.98 6.70
C THR A 163 -20.11 -13.62 5.48
N THR A 164 -20.67 -13.76 4.28
CA THR A 164 -19.98 -13.45 3.02
C THR A 164 -20.74 -12.41 2.21
N LEU A 165 -20.03 -11.35 1.78
CA LEU A 165 -20.51 -10.42 0.76
C LEU A 165 -19.97 -10.86 -0.59
N VAL A 166 -20.85 -11.22 -1.51
CA VAL A 166 -20.49 -11.68 -2.87
C VAL A 166 -20.88 -10.62 -3.88
N LYS A 167 -19.95 -10.29 -4.78
CA LYS A 167 -20.19 -9.35 -5.89
C LYS A 167 -20.22 -10.11 -7.24
N PRO A 168 -21.36 -10.63 -7.68
CA PRO A 168 -21.45 -11.48 -8.87
C PRO A 168 -21.12 -10.75 -10.18
N ASN A 169 -21.32 -9.43 -10.21
CA ASN A 169 -21.02 -8.57 -11.35
C ASN A 169 -19.62 -7.92 -11.27
N GLY A 170 -18.79 -8.38 -10.37
CA GLY A 170 -17.40 -7.96 -10.23
C GLY A 170 -16.43 -8.87 -10.99
N ALA A 171 -15.36 -9.29 -10.31
CA ALA A 171 -14.39 -10.21 -10.87
C ALA A 171 -14.97 -11.61 -11.03
N LYS A 172 -14.62 -12.30 -12.11
CA LYS A 172 -14.94 -13.72 -12.26
C LYS A 172 -14.10 -14.58 -11.34
N PRO A 173 -14.63 -15.68 -10.83
CA PRO A 173 -13.83 -16.64 -10.07
C PRO A 173 -12.67 -17.17 -10.89
N ARG A 174 -11.55 -17.35 -10.22
CA ARG A 174 -10.35 -17.94 -10.80
C ARG A 174 -10.61 -19.37 -11.25
N THR A 175 -10.12 -19.69 -12.44
CA THR A 175 -9.95 -21.06 -12.88
C THR A 175 -8.49 -21.47 -12.78
N THR A 176 -8.22 -22.77 -12.71
CA THR A 176 -6.86 -23.31 -12.63
C THR A 176 -6.64 -24.38 -13.68
N ALA A 177 -5.41 -24.47 -14.16
CA ALA A 177 -4.98 -25.51 -15.08
C ALA A 177 -3.55 -25.94 -14.79
N VAL A 178 -3.17 -27.15 -15.21
CA VAL A 178 -1.78 -27.55 -15.23
C VAL A 178 -1.16 -26.96 -16.51
N VAL A 179 -0.19 -26.06 -16.34
CA VAL A 179 0.54 -25.47 -17.44
C VAL A 179 1.95 -26.07 -17.57
N SER A 180 2.52 -25.98 -18.77
CA SER A 180 3.88 -26.45 -19.01
C SER A 180 4.88 -25.72 -18.10
N GLY A 181 5.72 -26.45 -17.41
CA GLY A 181 6.71 -25.91 -16.50
C GLY A 181 6.24 -25.74 -15.05
N SER A 182 4.98 -25.99 -14.73
CA SER A 182 4.48 -25.95 -13.35
C SER A 182 4.77 -27.23 -12.54
N ASN A 183 5.45 -28.23 -13.10
CA ASN A 183 5.66 -29.56 -12.49
C ASN A 183 4.37 -30.23 -12.00
N GLY A 184 3.28 -30.01 -12.71
CA GLY A 184 1.98 -30.57 -12.36
C GLY A 184 1.20 -29.74 -11.32
N ILE A 185 1.73 -28.62 -10.89
CA ILE A 185 1.03 -27.70 -10.00
C ILE A 185 -0.10 -27.01 -10.78
N LEU A 186 -1.29 -26.94 -10.17
CA LEU A 186 -2.39 -26.16 -10.69
C LEU A 186 -2.09 -24.68 -10.49
N VAL A 187 -2.09 -23.92 -11.57
CA VAL A 187 -1.87 -22.47 -11.56
C VAL A 187 -3.10 -21.73 -12.07
N PRO A 188 -3.34 -20.51 -11.66
CA PRO A 188 -4.41 -19.69 -12.19
C PRO A 188 -4.27 -19.52 -13.69
N VAL A 189 -5.39 -19.43 -14.38
CA VAL A 189 -5.46 -19.05 -15.79
C VAL A 189 -6.46 -17.92 -15.93
N ASP A 190 -6.26 -17.07 -16.92
CA ASP A 190 -7.17 -15.95 -17.19
C ASP A 190 -8.62 -16.45 -17.25
N PRO A 191 -9.52 -15.96 -16.38
CA PRO A 191 -10.91 -16.34 -16.40
C PRO A 191 -11.69 -15.76 -17.59
N GLY A 192 -11.04 -15.00 -18.47
CA GLY A 192 -11.66 -14.28 -19.59
C GLY A 192 -12.32 -12.97 -19.17
N SER A 193 -13.25 -12.48 -19.97
CA SER A 193 -13.88 -11.19 -19.73
C SER A 193 -14.54 -11.10 -18.34
N TYR A 194 -14.40 -9.96 -17.72
CA TYR A 194 -14.97 -9.66 -16.40
C TYR A 194 -16.47 -9.40 -16.47
N GLY A 195 -17.17 -9.57 -15.32
CA GLY A 195 -18.47 -8.93 -15.10
C GLY A 195 -18.27 -7.43 -14.90
N TYR A 196 -19.29 -6.63 -14.87
CA TYR A 196 -19.09 -5.25 -15.19
C TYR A 196 -19.46 -4.17 -14.24
N ASP A 197 -19.28 -4.33 -12.94
CA ASP A 197 -19.02 -3.20 -12.07
C ASP A 197 -17.52 -3.19 -11.73
N PRO A 198 -16.74 -2.24 -12.27
CA PRO A 198 -15.30 -2.20 -12.05
C PRO A 198 -14.91 -1.71 -10.65
N ARG A 199 -15.87 -1.53 -9.73
CA ARG A 199 -15.63 -1.00 -8.40
C ARG A 199 -15.44 -2.13 -7.37
N PRO A 200 -14.79 -1.86 -6.21
CA PRO A 200 -14.67 -2.84 -5.12
C PRO A 200 -16.02 -3.16 -4.46
N ILE A 201 -16.02 -4.09 -3.51
CA ILE A 201 -17.22 -4.44 -2.75
C ILE A 201 -17.52 -3.35 -1.72
N ILE A 202 -16.52 -2.93 -0.95
CA ILE A 202 -16.65 -1.91 0.09
C ILE A 202 -15.64 -0.79 -0.16
N ILE A 203 -16.12 0.45 0.01
CA ILE A 203 -15.30 1.66 0.03
C ILE A 203 -15.51 2.36 1.38
N VAL A 204 -14.41 2.54 2.13
CA VAL A 204 -14.38 3.41 3.31
C VAL A 204 -13.81 4.74 2.85
N GLY A 205 -14.67 5.75 2.71
CA GLY A 205 -14.26 7.03 2.15
C GLY A 205 -15.41 7.94 1.81
N PRO A 206 -15.14 9.13 1.27
CA PRO A 206 -16.17 10.09 0.88
C PRO A 206 -17.00 9.58 -0.30
N SER A 207 -18.07 10.33 -0.62
CA SER A 207 -18.99 9.98 -1.71
C SER A 207 -18.37 9.99 -3.10
N ARG A 208 -17.25 10.69 -3.26
CA ARG A 208 -16.48 10.71 -4.48
C ARG A 208 -15.38 9.66 -4.44
N TRP A 209 -15.23 8.97 -5.52
CA TRP A 209 -14.12 8.09 -5.84
C TRP A 209 -12.90 8.91 -6.26
N ASN A 210 -11.68 8.53 -5.83
CA ASN A 210 -10.43 9.19 -6.19
C ASN A 210 -10.35 10.67 -5.81
N ASN A 211 -10.57 10.99 -4.55
CA ASN A 211 -10.35 12.33 -4.02
C ASN A 211 -8.90 12.48 -3.52
N GLY A 212 -8.13 13.28 -4.21
CA GLY A 212 -6.78 13.64 -3.80
C GLY A 212 -6.70 14.96 -3.01
N PRO A 213 -5.48 15.39 -2.69
CA PRO A 213 -5.23 16.70 -2.08
C PRO A 213 -5.62 17.83 -3.03
N ASP A 214 -6.07 18.95 -2.44
CA ASP A 214 -6.43 20.16 -3.19
C ASP A 214 -5.19 21.00 -3.51
N SER A 215 -4.55 20.71 -4.64
CA SER A 215 -3.33 21.40 -5.06
C SER A 215 -3.50 22.91 -5.27
N THR A 216 -4.73 23.40 -5.44
CA THR A 216 -4.99 24.83 -5.62
C THR A 216 -4.89 25.61 -4.30
N ALA A 217 -5.00 24.92 -3.16
CA ALA A 217 -4.84 25.47 -1.81
C ALA A 217 -3.48 25.17 -1.18
N SER A 218 -2.52 24.67 -1.96
CA SER A 218 -1.17 24.38 -1.48
C SER A 218 -0.45 25.64 -1.00
N GLN A 219 0.27 25.52 0.12
CA GLN A 219 1.09 26.60 0.68
C GLN A 219 2.55 26.15 0.79
N SER A 220 3.46 26.98 0.29
CA SER A 220 4.89 26.72 0.39
C SER A 220 5.41 26.86 1.82
N LEU A 221 6.35 25.99 2.19
CA LEU A 221 7.12 26.18 3.41
C LEU A 221 8.05 27.38 3.24
N THR A 222 8.22 28.16 4.30
CA THR A 222 9.13 29.32 4.34
C THR A 222 10.48 29.00 4.99
N ALA A 223 10.60 27.83 5.61
CA ALA A 223 11.83 27.30 6.18
C ALA A 223 11.88 25.78 5.98
N ASP A 224 13.07 25.22 5.93
CA ASP A 224 13.26 23.78 5.91
C ASP A 224 12.70 23.15 7.19
N ALA A 225 12.12 21.96 7.06
CA ALA A 225 11.58 21.20 8.19
C ALA A 225 12.43 19.94 8.38
N ALA A 226 13.05 19.83 9.56
CA ALA A 226 13.91 18.68 9.85
C ALA A 226 13.09 17.42 10.18
N GLN A 227 13.61 16.24 9.83
CA GLN A 227 13.13 14.96 10.32
C GLN A 227 13.01 14.99 11.86
N GLY A 228 11.91 14.43 12.40
CA GLY A 228 11.62 14.44 13.83
C GLY A 228 10.98 15.75 14.35
N SER A 229 10.89 16.79 13.52
CA SER A 229 10.12 17.99 13.86
C SER A 229 8.62 17.71 13.82
N ASN A 230 7.87 18.32 14.71
CA ASN A 230 6.40 18.24 14.68
C ASN A 230 5.75 19.41 13.95
N SER A 231 6.50 20.34 13.39
CA SER A 231 5.91 21.56 12.82
C SER A 231 6.59 22.03 11.56
N VAL A 232 5.83 22.78 10.77
CA VAL A 232 6.28 23.51 9.58
C VAL A 232 5.81 24.96 9.66
N THR A 233 6.55 25.87 8.99
CA THR A 233 6.14 27.28 8.85
C THR A 233 5.78 27.56 7.40
N LEU A 234 4.58 28.08 7.18
CA LEU A 234 4.01 28.34 5.86
C LEU A 234 4.10 29.82 5.48
N ALA A 235 3.93 30.11 4.21
CA ALA A 235 3.71 31.48 3.74
C ALA A 235 2.35 32.02 4.23
N ASN A 236 1.33 31.16 4.27
CA ASN A 236 0.00 31.46 4.75
C ASN A 236 -0.66 30.21 5.33
N SER A 237 -1.33 30.32 6.46
CA SER A 237 -2.01 29.20 7.13
C SER A 237 -3.54 29.29 7.11
N MET A 238 -4.13 30.29 6.43
CA MET A 238 -5.58 30.59 6.51
C MET A 238 -6.48 29.44 5.99
N ASP A 239 -5.97 28.62 5.09
CA ASP A 239 -6.73 27.51 4.48
C ASP A 239 -6.64 26.20 5.29
N PHE A 240 -5.95 26.21 6.42
CA PHE A 240 -5.75 25.03 7.26
C PHE A 240 -6.58 25.09 8.54
N LYS A 241 -7.00 23.93 9.03
CA LYS A 241 -7.77 23.79 10.27
C LYS A 241 -7.17 22.73 11.19
N VAL A 242 -7.24 22.97 12.48
CA VAL A 242 -6.90 21.99 13.51
C VAL A 242 -7.80 20.76 13.39
N GLY A 243 -7.21 19.60 13.49
CA GLY A 243 -7.89 18.29 13.37
C GLY A 243 -8.00 17.76 11.95
N THR A 244 -7.76 18.58 10.92
CA THR A 244 -7.80 18.12 9.52
C THR A 244 -6.50 17.45 9.08
N PHE A 245 -6.57 16.72 7.96
CA PHE A 245 -5.44 16.04 7.38
C PHE A 245 -4.87 16.83 6.22
N VAL A 246 -3.57 16.73 6.03
CA VAL A 246 -2.81 17.46 5.02
C VAL A 246 -1.74 16.58 4.41
N LEU A 247 -1.43 16.80 3.14
CA LEU A 247 -0.28 16.22 2.47
C LEU A 247 0.89 17.20 2.56
N LEU A 248 2.01 16.75 3.11
CA LEU A 248 3.30 17.44 3.05
C LEU A 248 4.16 16.74 1.99
N ASP A 249 4.66 17.49 1.04
CA ASP A 249 5.46 16.95 -0.06
C ASP A 249 6.51 17.94 -0.56
N GLU A 250 7.47 17.43 -1.36
CA GLU A 250 8.47 18.26 -2.06
C GLU A 250 8.70 17.75 -3.49
N VAL A 251 9.09 18.63 -4.38
CA VAL A 251 9.54 18.27 -5.73
C VAL A 251 10.77 17.37 -5.60
N SER A 252 10.84 16.33 -6.42
CA SER A 252 11.91 15.32 -6.35
C SER A 252 13.32 15.90 -6.51
N GLY A 253 13.46 17.05 -7.17
CA GLY A 253 14.76 17.56 -7.61
C GLY A 253 15.43 16.69 -8.67
N ALA A 254 14.72 15.68 -9.18
CA ALA A 254 15.21 14.80 -10.21
C ALA A 254 15.23 15.49 -11.58
N SER A 255 16.15 15.07 -12.42
CA SER A 255 16.24 15.49 -13.82
C SER A 255 16.62 14.28 -14.68
N TRP A 256 16.27 14.36 -15.95
CA TRP A 256 16.65 13.34 -16.91
C TRP A 256 18.17 13.41 -17.14
N GLN A 257 18.84 12.32 -16.83
CA GLN A 257 20.26 12.13 -17.05
C GLN A 257 20.48 11.49 -18.43
N PRO A 258 21.55 11.84 -19.14
CA PRO A 258 21.96 11.10 -20.33
C PRO A 258 22.23 9.63 -19.96
N THR A 259 22.20 8.76 -20.96
CA THR A 259 22.44 7.32 -20.78
C THR A 259 23.63 7.06 -19.87
N PRO A 260 23.44 6.50 -18.66
CA PRO A 260 24.55 6.13 -17.80
C PRO A 260 25.40 5.02 -18.42
N ALA A 261 26.66 4.91 -18.00
CA ALA A 261 27.54 3.87 -18.48
C ALA A 261 26.97 2.48 -18.18
N GLY A 262 26.87 1.63 -19.19
CA GLY A 262 26.35 0.28 -19.07
C GLY A 262 24.86 0.13 -19.46
N PHE A 263 24.12 1.24 -19.60
CA PHE A 263 22.76 1.19 -20.11
C PHE A 263 22.71 1.12 -21.64
N PRO A 264 21.65 0.53 -22.25
CA PRO A 264 21.45 0.60 -23.68
C PRO A 264 21.43 2.03 -24.20
N ALA A 265 21.92 2.23 -25.42
CA ALA A 265 21.91 3.54 -26.05
C ALA A 265 20.47 4.10 -26.12
N GLY A 266 20.31 5.35 -25.69
CA GLY A 266 19.03 6.03 -25.65
C GLY A 266 18.23 5.86 -24.34
N THR A 267 18.69 5.00 -23.42
CA THR A 267 18.10 4.93 -22.06
C THR A 267 18.34 6.26 -21.33
N GLN A 268 17.30 6.75 -20.67
CA GLN A 268 17.41 7.90 -19.80
C GLN A 268 17.02 7.51 -18.38
N VAL A 269 17.79 8.02 -17.41
CA VAL A 269 17.50 7.83 -15.99
C VAL A 269 17.04 9.17 -15.42
N TRP A 270 15.86 9.15 -14.81
CA TRP A 270 15.34 10.29 -14.07
C TRP A 270 15.78 10.18 -12.62
N GLN A 271 16.69 11.05 -12.20
CA GLN A 271 17.36 10.91 -10.92
C GLN A 271 17.64 12.25 -10.24
N GLY A 272 17.36 12.28 -8.95
CA GLY A 272 17.73 13.29 -7.99
C GLY A 272 18.53 12.72 -6.83
N ASP A 273 18.58 13.42 -5.73
CA ASP A 273 19.31 12.99 -4.53
C ASP A 273 18.60 11.87 -3.74
N ARG A 274 17.25 11.83 -3.80
CA ARG A 274 16.40 10.87 -3.09
C ARG A 274 15.56 10.00 -4.00
N VAL A 275 15.30 10.44 -5.20
CA VAL A 275 14.39 9.79 -6.15
C VAL A 275 15.17 9.32 -7.36
N ALA A 276 14.92 8.10 -7.78
CA ALA A 276 15.46 7.55 -9.02
C ALA A 276 14.41 6.71 -9.72
N TRP A 277 14.37 6.81 -11.04
CA TRP A 277 13.52 5.99 -11.87
C TRP A 277 14.17 5.74 -13.22
N ASN A 278 14.01 4.53 -13.72
CA ASN A 278 14.57 4.06 -14.97
C ASN A 278 13.46 3.75 -15.97
N MET A 279 13.66 4.14 -17.21
CA MET A 279 12.78 3.78 -18.32
C MET A 279 13.40 2.68 -19.16
N HIS A 280 12.70 1.59 -19.31
CA HIS A 280 13.13 0.36 -19.97
C HIS A 280 13.53 0.49 -21.42
N TYR A 281 12.93 1.45 -22.13
CA TYR A 281 13.06 1.57 -23.56
C TYR A 281 13.52 2.96 -23.94
N PRO A 282 14.22 3.09 -25.07
CA PRO A 282 14.38 4.37 -25.70
C PRO A 282 13.01 5.01 -25.85
N LEU A 283 12.86 6.24 -25.39
CA LEU A 283 11.61 6.97 -25.47
C LEU A 283 11.17 7.08 -26.92
N GLN A 284 9.97 6.59 -27.20
CA GLN A 284 9.34 6.78 -28.49
C GLN A 284 8.53 8.07 -28.43
N PRO A 285 8.60 8.94 -29.45
CA PRO A 285 7.73 10.11 -29.53
C PRO A 285 6.25 9.67 -29.46
N GLY A 286 5.52 10.21 -28.49
CA GLY A 286 4.11 9.87 -28.28
C GLY A 286 3.82 8.63 -27.45
N ASP A 287 4.85 7.96 -26.94
CA ASP A 287 4.68 6.89 -25.97
C ASP A 287 4.46 7.50 -24.58
N ASP A 288 3.21 7.65 -24.20
CA ASP A 288 2.75 8.06 -22.88
C ASP A 288 2.10 6.87 -22.13
N SER A 289 2.46 5.66 -22.53
CA SER A 289 1.92 4.39 -22.07
C SER A 289 2.03 4.15 -20.56
N GLY A 290 2.32 4.99 -19.76
CA GLY A 290 2.25 4.86 -18.31
C GLY A 290 1.44 5.95 -17.65
N ALA A 291 0.99 6.92 -18.41
CA ALA A 291 0.13 7.99 -17.94
C ALA A 291 -1.33 7.62 -18.20
N SER A 292 -1.81 6.47 -17.73
CA SER A 292 -3.22 6.18 -17.88
C SER A 292 -4.01 7.06 -16.90
N SER A 293 -4.94 7.81 -17.45
CA SER A 293 -5.92 8.58 -16.68
C SER A 293 -6.84 7.69 -15.82
N ALA A 294 -6.69 6.38 -15.90
CA ALA A 294 -7.45 5.41 -15.14
C ALA A 294 -6.89 5.19 -13.73
N GLU A 295 -5.62 5.55 -13.46
CA GLU A 295 -4.95 5.26 -12.19
C GLU A 295 -4.81 6.47 -11.25
N GLY A 296 -5.49 7.56 -11.50
CA GLY A 296 -5.52 8.74 -10.62
C GLY A 296 -5.05 10.04 -11.28
N PRO A 297 -5.04 11.16 -10.55
CA PRO A 297 -4.72 12.48 -11.07
C PRO A 297 -3.20 12.64 -11.24
N TYR A 298 -2.65 12.00 -12.25
CA TYR A 298 -1.23 12.06 -12.53
C TYR A 298 -0.93 13.14 -13.54
N ASP A 299 -0.32 14.20 -13.09
CA ASP A 299 0.23 15.19 -13.99
C ASP A 299 1.56 14.68 -14.58
N LYS A 300 1.82 15.04 -15.83
CA LYS A 300 3.10 14.74 -16.46
C LYS A 300 4.23 15.46 -15.73
N ILE A 301 5.33 14.77 -15.53
CA ILE A 301 6.52 15.37 -14.91
C ILE A 301 7.03 16.52 -15.79
N PRO A 302 7.13 17.76 -15.28
CA PRO A 302 7.58 18.90 -16.08
C PRO A 302 8.98 18.68 -16.66
N GLY A 303 9.11 18.89 -17.96
CA GLY A 303 10.38 18.72 -18.66
C GLY A 303 10.78 17.28 -18.95
N ALA A 304 9.94 16.31 -18.57
CA ALA A 304 10.15 14.92 -18.91
C ALA A 304 9.88 14.63 -20.39
N PRO A 305 10.51 13.60 -20.95
CA PRO A 305 10.17 13.13 -22.28
C PRO A 305 8.71 12.70 -22.41
N PRO A 306 8.18 12.59 -23.63
CA PRO A 306 6.77 12.23 -23.87
C PRO A 306 6.28 10.95 -23.21
N ALA A 307 7.18 10.01 -22.94
CA ALA A 307 6.86 8.74 -22.28
C ALA A 307 7.05 8.76 -20.75
N SER A 308 6.99 9.92 -20.12
CA SER A 308 7.14 10.02 -18.67
C SER A 308 5.91 9.52 -17.93
N MET A 309 6.13 8.75 -16.88
CA MET A 309 5.09 8.36 -15.93
C MET A 309 5.12 9.27 -14.71
N SER A 310 3.94 9.64 -14.24
CA SER A 310 3.80 10.35 -12.98
C SER A 310 2.76 9.66 -12.12
N TRP A 311 3.22 8.76 -11.25
CA TRP A 311 2.37 8.05 -10.30
C TRP A 311 2.49 8.59 -8.87
N PHE A 312 2.87 9.86 -8.79
CA PHE A 312 2.97 10.58 -7.53
C PHE A 312 1.60 11.14 -7.14
N SER A 313 1.37 11.30 -5.85
CA SER A 313 0.12 11.90 -5.34
C SER A 313 -0.10 13.30 -5.90
N ARG A 314 0.98 14.02 -6.22
CA ARG A 314 0.94 15.35 -6.85
C ARG A 314 2.13 15.53 -7.76
N ASN A 315 1.92 15.58 -9.07
CA ASN A 315 2.95 15.90 -10.05
C ASN A 315 4.31 15.22 -9.73
N ASP A 316 5.45 15.88 -9.94
CA ASP A 316 6.78 15.41 -9.55
C ASP A 316 7.06 15.65 -8.04
N ARG A 317 6.28 15.02 -7.14
CA ARG A 317 6.40 15.22 -5.69
C ARG A 317 6.35 13.88 -4.96
N ALA A 318 7.32 13.02 -5.27
CA ALA A 318 7.37 11.64 -4.80
C ALA A 318 7.64 11.52 -3.28
N THR A 319 8.47 12.42 -2.73
CA THR A 319 8.72 12.45 -1.28
C THR A 319 7.54 13.13 -0.60
N ASN A 320 6.75 12.36 0.13
CA ASN A 320 5.52 12.87 0.73
C ASN A 320 5.12 12.09 2.00
N GLU A 321 4.29 12.72 2.83
CA GLU A 321 3.61 12.09 3.96
C GLU A 321 2.32 12.83 4.31
N ILE A 322 1.29 12.09 4.74
CA ILE A 322 0.05 12.67 5.29
C ILE A 322 0.26 12.90 6.78
N LYS A 323 -0.21 14.05 7.25
CA LYS A 323 -0.17 14.44 8.67
C LYS A 323 -1.53 15.00 9.12
N GLN A 324 -1.82 14.85 10.40
CA GLN A 324 -2.97 15.52 11.03
C GLN A 324 -2.51 16.76 11.77
N ILE A 325 -3.22 17.87 11.60
CA ILE A 325 -2.92 19.15 12.26
C ILE A 325 -3.37 19.10 13.73
N ALA A 326 -2.42 19.24 14.64
CA ALA A 326 -2.66 19.33 16.08
C ALA A 326 -2.95 20.75 16.54
N SER A 327 -2.24 21.76 16.00
CA SER A 327 -2.44 23.16 16.32
C SER A 327 -1.91 24.09 15.24
N ILE A 328 -2.40 25.34 15.21
CA ILE A 328 -1.93 26.40 14.32
C ILE A 328 -1.68 27.64 15.16
N SER A 329 -0.47 28.24 15.03
CA SER A 329 -0.10 29.48 15.68
C SER A 329 0.57 30.45 14.69
N GLY A 330 -0.12 31.51 14.30
CA GLY A 330 0.31 32.31 13.16
C GLY A 330 0.43 31.45 11.92
N ASN A 331 1.59 31.46 11.28
CA ASN A 331 1.88 30.63 10.09
C ASN A 331 2.58 29.29 10.43
N THR A 332 2.71 28.96 11.70
CA THR A 332 3.27 27.67 12.13
C THR A 332 2.16 26.66 12.33
N VAL A 333 2.23 25.55 11.59
CA VAL A 333 1.33 24.39 11.69
C VAL A 333 2.06 23.27 12.42
N THR A 334 1.47 22.77 13.50
CA THR A 334 2.00 21.66 14.30
C THR A 334 1.18 20.40 14.07
N PHE A 335 1.83 19.25 13.91
CA PHE A 335 1.22 17.95 13.63
C PHE A 335 1.10 17.08 14.88
N THR A 336 0.23 16.08 14.82
CA THR A 336 0.04 15.07 15.88
C THR A 336 1.18 14.06 15.96
N SER A 337 1.99 13.95 14.90
CA SER A 337 3.16 13.05 14.82
C SER A 337 4.35 13.76 14.16
N PRO A 338 5.60 13.38 14.50
CA PRO A 338 6.78 13.99 13.91
C PRO A 338 6.93 13.66 12.43
N LEU A 339 7.67 14.50 11.71
CA LEU A 339 8.06 14.25 10.33
C LEU A 339 8.98 13.03 10.23
N THR A 340 8.71 12.16 9.28
CA THR A 340 9.53 10.97 9.04
C THR A 340 10.78 11.27 8.24
N ILE A 341 10.76 12.34 7.44
CA ILE A 341 11.88 12.80 6.62
C ILE A 341 11.98 14.33 6.67
N SER A 342 13.14 14.88 6.32
CA SER A 342 13.29 16.34 6.23
C SER A 342 12.71 16.87 4.92
N TYR A 343 12.04 18.02 4.95
CA TYR A 343 11.52 18.73 3.79
C TYR A 343 12.27 20.04 3.55
N ARG A 344 12.51 20.38 2.30
CA ARG A 344 13.43 21.47 1.92
C ARG A 344 12.75 22.53 1.06
N THR A 345 12.95 23.77 1.40
CA THR A 345 12.48 24.92 0.62
C THR A 345 13.09 24.96 -0.78
N THR A 346 14.35 24.50 -0.92
CA THR A 346 15.01 24.35 -2.23
C THR A 346 14.33 23.34 -3.14
N HIS A 347 13.57 22.41 -2.59
CA HIS A 347 12.73 21.44 -3.29
C HIS A 347 11.26 21.86 -3.30
N GLN A 348 10.98 23.14 -3.07
CA GLN A 348 9.64 23.71 -3.11
C GLN A 348 8.66 22.91 -2.24
N ALA A 349 9.08 22.55 -1.03
CA ALA A 349 8.23 21.82 -0.09
C ALA A 349 6.92 22.59 0.16
N GLN A 350 5.80 21.86 0.17
CA GLN A 350 4.45 22.41 0.31
C GLN A 350 3.61 21.60 1.28
N LEU A 351 2.68 22.28 1.94
CA LEU A 351 1.58 21.66 2.67
C LEU A 351 0.29 21.86 1.88
N THR A 352 -0.48 20.81 1.68
CA THR A 352 -1.69 20.79 0.86
C THR A 352 -2.84 20.20 1.64
N PRO A 353 -3.98 20.88 1.76
CA PRO A 353 -5.16 20.34 2.43
C PRO A 353 -5.92 19.37 1.52
N TYR A 354 -6.78 18.54 2.10
CA TYR A 354 -7.80 17.78 1.40
C TYR A 354 -9.12 18.54 1.42
N SER A 355 -9.82 18.57 0.29
CA SER A 355 -11.04 19.35 0.11
C SER A 355 -12.15 18.51 -0.51
N THR A 356 -13.40 18.84 -0.20
CA THR A 356 -14.58 18.20 -0.79
C THR A 356 -14.79 18.53 -2.25
N ASP A 357 -14.20 19.62 -2.74
CA ASP A 357 -14.27 20.00 -4.13
C ASP A 357 -12.87 20.35 -4.67
N PRO A 358 -12.18 19.40 -5.30
CA PRO A 358 -10.86 19.62 -5.85
C PRO A 358 -10.83 20.65 -6.99
N ASN A 359 -12.00 21.02 -7.55
CA ASN A 359 -12.11 22.05 -8.56
C ASN A 359 -12.46 23.43 -8.00
N ASN A 360 -12.83 23.48 -6.73
CA ASN A 360 -13.19 24.74 -6.06
C ASN A 360 -12.08 25.15 -5.10
N ALA A 361 -11.12 25.85 -5.62
CA ALA A 361 -9.92 26.37 -4.98
C ALA A 361 -10.14 27.27 -3.74
N ARG A 362 -11.34 27.35 -3.22
CA ARG A 362 -11.65 28.23 -2.11
C ARG A 362 -12.09 27.48 -0.89
N HIS A 363 -11.61 26.33 -0.65
CA HIS A 363 -10.76 26.18 0.38
C HIS A 363 -11.14 25.43 1.59
N ALA A 364 -10.18 24.69 2.05
CA ALA A 364 -10.20 23.95 3.28
C ALA A 364 -10.79 24.70 4.48
N ALA A 365 -10.68 26.03 4.53
CA ALA A 365 -11.34 26.81 5.57
C ALA A 365 -12.87 26.79 5.50
N ASN A 366 -13.43 26.64 4.33
CA ASN A 366 -14.88 26.60 4.09
C ASN A 366 -15.37 25.20 3.70
N ASN A 367 -14.48 24.34 3.25
CA ASN A 367 -14.77 22.94 2.95
C ASN A 367 -14.26 22.07 4.09
N PRO A 368 -15.09 21.22 4.71
CA PRO A 368 -14.61 20.27 5.70
C PRO A 368 -13.64 19.30 5.05
N ASP A 369 -12.68 18.81 5.83
CA ASP A 369 -11.83 17.70 5.44
C ASP A 369 -12.69 16.51 5.02
N ILE A 370 -12.30 15.87 3.94
CA ILE A 370 -13.05 14.76 3.33
C ILE A 370 -12.74 13.41 3.97
N HIS A 371 -11.73 13.31 4.83
CA HIS A 371 -11.38 12.03 5.44
C HIS A 371 -12.53 11.46 6.27
N VAL A 372 -12.87 10.21 5.99
CA VAL A 372 -13.75 9.43 6.84
C VAL A 372 -12.92 8.85 7.98
N ILE A 373 -13.28 9.21 9.20
CA ILE A 373 -12.53 8.81 10.40
C ILE A 373 -13.28 7.71 11.18
N HIS A 374 -12.51 6.82 11.84
CA HIS A 374 -13.05 5.81 12.76
C HIS A 374 -14.12 4.90 12.15
N ALA A 375 -13.96 4.52 10.88
CA ALA A 375 -14.82 3.53 10.23
C ALA A 375 -14.17 2.15 10.29
N GLY A 376 -14.96 1.11 10.54
CA GLY A 376 -14.48 -0.26 10.67
C GLY A 376 -15.20 -1.27 9.79
N VAL A 377 -14.47 -2.30 9.34
CA VAL A 377 -15.00 -3.49 8.67
C VAL A 377 -14.47 -4.72 9.40
N GLU A 378 -15.35 -5.56 9.93
CA GLU A 378 -14.97 -6.63 10.82
C GLU A 378 -15.73 -7.94 10.57
N ASP A 379 -15.05 -9.08 10.81
CA ASP A 379 -15.66 -10.40 10.96
C ASP A 379 -16.53 -10.84 9.76
N LEU A 380 -16.05 -10.69 8.54
CA LEU A 380 -16.78 -11.07 7.32
C LEU A 380 -15.84 -11.44 6.18
N SER A 381 -16.39 -12.14 5.18
CA SER A 381 -15.69 -12.46 3.92
C SER A 381 -16.19 -11.58 2.78
N LEU A 382 -15.25 -11.20 1.88
CA LEU A 382 -15.48 -10.44 0.65
C LEU A 382 -15.07 -11.30 -0.55
N TYR A 383 -15.95 -11.45 -1.52
CA TYR A 383 -15.74 -12.32 -2.66
C TYR A 383 -16.09 -11.63 -3.98
N GLY A 384 -15.13 -11.52 -4.91
CA GLY A 384 -15.39 -11.18 -6.30
C GLY A 384 -15.39 -9.69 -6.69
N GLY A 385 -14.79 -8.80 -5.92
CA GLY A 385 -14.67 -7.38 -6.28
C GLY A 385 -13.76 -7.14 -7.49
N ALA A 386 -14.15 -6.30 -8.44
CA ALA A 386 -13.37 -6.09 -9.66
C ALA A 386 -12.17 -5.14 -9.48
N ASP A 387 -12.25 -4.19 -8.56
CA ASP A 387 -11.13 -3.33 -8.13
C ASP A 387 -10.84 -3.56 -6.64
N GLY A 388 -10.88 -4.83 -6.25
CA GLY A 388 -10.60 -5.27 -4.90
C GLY A 388 -11.84 -5.61 -4.07
N GLY A 389 -11.57 -6.18 -2.90
CA GLY A 389 -12.61 -6.44 -1.90
C GLY A 389 -12.93 -5.19 -1.09
N LEU A 390 -11.91 -4.54 -0.56
CA LEU A 390 -12.01 -3.37 0.33
C LEU A 390 -11.05 -2.27 -0.09
N ARG A 391 -11.56 -1.05 -0.14
CA ARG A 391 -10.74 0.13 -0.39
C ARG A 391 -10.94 1.18 0.69
N PHE A 392 -9.86 1.59 1.31
CA PHE A 392 -9.78 2.82 2.10
C PHE A 392 -9.35 3.95 1.17
N GLU A 393 -10.22 4.91 0.96
CA GLU A 393 -9.98 6.05 0.10
C GLU A 393 -10.20 7.32 0.88
N THR A 394 -9.14 8.07 1.20
CA THR A 394 -9.25 9.26 2.03
C THR A 394 -9.92 8.93 3.38
N ALA A 395 -9.33 7.97 4.09
CA ALA A 395 -9.78 7.50 5.39
C ALA A 395 -8.69 7.73 6.45
N ALA A 396 -9.09 7.95 7.70
CA ALA A 396 -8.14 8.07 8.79
C ALA A 396 -8.61 7.33 10.03
N TYR A 397 -7.67 6.79 10.83
CA TYR A 397 -7.99 6.02 12.05
C TYR A 397 -9.08 4.97 11.82
N SER A 398 -9.10 4.39 10.65
CA SER A 398 -10.09 3.41 10.21
C SER A 398 -9.46 2.03 10.11
N TRP A 399 -10.26 0.97 10.14
CA TRP A 399 -9.69 -0.37 10.24
C TRP A 399 -10.45 -1.45 9.48
N ALA A 400 -9.71 -2.52 9.17
CA ALA A 400 -10.25 -3.81 8.83
C ALA A 400 -9.65 -4.87 9.76
N LYS A 401 -10.51 -5.72 10.36
CA LYS A 401 -10.09 -6.74 11.31
C LYS A 401 -10.83 -8.04 11.08
N ALA A 402 -10.10 -9.15 11.08
CA ALA A 402 -10.64 -10.50 10.93
C ALA A 402 -11.55 -10.64 9.70
N ILE A 403 -11.11 -10.05 8.56
CA ILE A 403 -11.79 -10.21 7.28
C ILE A 403 -11.07 -11.22 6.40
N GLU A 404 -11.85 -11.86 5.53
CA GLU A 404 -11.31 -12.66 4.43
C GLU A 404 -11.60 -11.95 3.10
N VAL A 405 -10.63 -11.95 2.19
CA VAL A 405 -10.81 -11.40 0.84
C VAL A 405 -10.34 -12.41 -0.18
N THR A 406 -11.22 -12.78 -1.11
CA THR A 406 -10.93 -13.78 -2.14
C THR A 406 -11.52 -13.41 -3.50
N GLN A 407 -10.95 -13.94 -4.57
CA GLN A 407 -11.45 -13.85 -5.95
C GLN A 407 -11.63 -12.41 -6.45
N TRP A 408 -10.79 -11.50 -6.00
CA TRP A 408 -10.78 -10.12 -6.48
C TRP A 408 -9.91 -9.95 -7.72
N LEU A 409 -10.16 -8.88 -8.45
CA LEU A 409 -9.26 -8.32 -9.44
C LEU A 409 -8.70 -6.99 -8.92
N GLY A 410 -7.51 -6.60 -9.36
CA GLY A 410 -6.84 -5.43 -8.82
C GLY A 410 -6.20 -5.71 -7.47
N GLU A 411 -6.56 -4.98 -6.43
CA GLU A 411 -5.95 -5.02 -5.11
C GLU A 411 -6.94 -5.55 -4.07
N GLY A 412 -6.61 -6.62 -3.35
CA GLY A 412 -7.50 -7.22 -2.35
C GLY A 412 -7.97 -6.22 -1.31
N VAL A 413 -7.00 -5.51 -0.71
CA VAL A 413 -7.20 -4.35 0.16
C VAL A 413 -6.33 -3.21 -0.34
N ALA A 414 -6.95 -2.11 -0.76
CA ALA A 414 -6.26 -0.89 -1.17
C ALA A 414 -6.39 0.21 -0.11
N ILE A 415 -5.30 0.95 0.16
CA ILE A 415 -5.24 2.05 1.13
C ILE A 415 -4.64 3.26 0.43
N ASN A 416 -5.48 4.22 0.07
CA ASN A 416 -5.08 5.38 -0.73
C ASN A 416 -5.43 6.68 -0.01
N ASN A 417 -4.58 7.70 -0.15
CA ASN A 417 -4.81 9.02 0.46
C ASN A 417 -5.21 8.95 1.94
N SER A 418 -4.70 7.98 2.68
CA SER A 418 -5.22 7.61 3.99
C SER A 418 -4.16 7.75 5.09
N PHE A 419 -4.63 7.98 6.32
CA PHE A 419 -3.76 8.19 7.47
C PHE A 419 -4.13 7.24 8.61
N ARG A 420 -3.13 6.52 9.16
CA ARG A 420 -3.33 5.61 10.31
C ARG A 420 -4.48 4.62 10.13
N VAL A 421 -4.56 4.02 8.96
CA VAL A 421 -5.43 2.86 8.73
C VAL A 421 -4.76 1.61 9.34
N GLU A 422 -5.57 0.70 9.88
CA GLU A 422 -5.09 -0.54 10.47
C GLU A 422 -5.76 -1.75 9.79
N LEU A 423 -4.95 -2.68 9.25
CA LEU A 423 -5.38 -3.96 8.69
C LEU A 423 -4.76 -5.08 9.52
N ARG A 424 -5.58 -5.89 10.19
CA ARG A 424 -5.03 -6.93 11.05
C ARG A 424 -5.88 -8.20 11.12
N ASP A 425 -5.24 -9.27 11.57
CA ASP A 425 -5.88 -10.56 11.87
C ASP A 425 -6.67 -11.14 10.68
N SER A 426 -6.33 -10.75 9.45
CA SER A 426 -7.11 -11.00 8.24
C SER A 426 -6.45 -12.05 7.35
N TYR A 427 -7.24 -12.63 6.43
CA TYR A 427 -6.77 -13.59 5.44
C TYR A 427 -7.12 -13.10 4.03
N ILE A 428 -6.11 -12.72 3.26
CA ILE A 428 -6.26 -12.15 1.91
C ILE A 428 -5.54 -13.08 0.95
N HIS A 429 -6.30 -13.79 0.12
CA HIS A 429 -5.74 -14.88 -0.66
C HIS A 429 -6.54 -15.17 -1.91
N THR A 430 -5.94 -15.95 -2.81
CA THR A 430 -6.61 -16.47 -4.00
C THR A 430 -7.21 -15.36 -4.86
N GLY A 431 -6.36 -14.43 -5.28
CA GLY A 431 -6.74 -13.40 -6.26
C GLY A 431 -7.31 -14.04 -7.53
N SER A 432 -8.30 -13.40 -8.14
CA SER A 432 -8.96 -13.94 -9.34
C SER A 432 -7.97 -14.11 -10.49
N TRP A 433 -7.11 -13.14 -10.69
CA TRP A 433 -6.10 -13.18 -11.73
C TRP A 433 -4.81 -12.48 -11.24
N PRO A 434 -3.83 -13.23 -10.75
CA PRO A 434 -2.55 -12.68 -10.32
C PRO A 434 -1.67 -12.38 -11.53
N GLU A 435 -1.69 -11.13 -11.96
CA GLU A 435 -0.92 -10.62 -13.09
C GLU A 435 -0.04 -9.45 -12.65
N PRO A 436 1.23 -9.38 -13.09
CA PRO A 436 2.06 -8.20 -12.91
C PRO A 436 1.44 -6.96 -13.55
N GLY A 437 1.62 -5.79 -12.94
CA GLY A 437 1.12 -4.54 -13.49
C GLY A 437 -0.22 -4.07 -12.92
N GLY A 438 -0.66 -4.58 -11.77
CA GLY A 438 -1.79 -4.01 -11.03
C GLY A 438 -2.97 -4.95 -10.80
N ALA A 439 -2.80 -6.24 -11.10
CA ALA A 439 -3.84 -7.21 -10.82
C ALA A 439 -3.38 -8.25 -9.79
N GLY A 440 -4.28 -8.63 -8.87
CA GLY A 440 -4.04 -9.70 -7.92
C GLY A 440 -3.07 -9.38 -6.79
N TYR A 441 -2.85 -8.12 -6.42
CA TYR A 441 -2.10 -7.75 -5.20
C TYR A 441 -2.96 -7.99 -3.96
N ALA A 442 -2.36 -8.52 -2.89
CA ALA A 442 -3.14 -8.70 -1.66
C ALA A 442 -3.40 -7.36 -0.97
N VAL A 443 -2.35 -6.61 -0.67
CA VAL A 443 -2.44 -5.30 -0.01
C VAL A 443 -1.64 -4.27 -0.78
N SER A 444 -2.22 -3.10 -1.02
CA SER A 444 -1.56 -1.98 -1.67
C SER A 444 -1.75 -0.69 -0.89
N LEU A 445 -0.65 0.07 -0.74
CA LEU A 445 -0.67 1.44 -0.27
C LEU A 445 -0.30 2.37 -1.42
N ALA A 446 -1.03 3.49 -1.57
CA ALA A 446 -0.75 4.47 -2.60
C ALA A 446 -1.08 5.90 -2.16
N ALA A 447 -0.71 6.86 -3.02
CA ALA A 447 -1.13 8.25 -2.94
C ALA A 447 -0.89 8.89 -1.56
N GLY A 448 0.32 8.79 -1.04
CA GLY A 448 0.74 9.45 0.19
C GLY A 448 0.26 8.78 1.48
N SER A 449 -0.46 7.65 1.43
CA SER A 449 -0.92 6.96 2.65
C SER A 449 0.22 6.75 3.63
N SER A 450 0.00 7.15 4.91
CA SER A 450 1.06 7.28 5.90
C SER A 450 0.65 6.71 7.26
N GLU A 451 1.63 6.29 8.05
CA GLU A 451 1.45 5.76 9.40
C GLU A 451 0.42 4.61 9.48
N VAL A 452 0.37 3.76 8.45
CA VAL A 452 -0.52 2.61 8.34
C VAL A 452 0.06 1.42 9.11
N LEU A 453 -0.80 0.61 9.75
CA LEU A 453 -0.42 -0.65 10.38
C LEU A 453 -1.02 -1.84 9.62
N ILE A 454 -0.15 -2.78 9.19
CA ILE A 454 -0.55 -4.06 8.60
C ILE A 454 0.04 -5.16 9.48
N GLU A 455 -0.80 -5.78 10.33
CA GLU A 455 -0.30 -6.62 11.41
C GLU A 455 -1.02 -7.98 11.50
N ASN A 456 -0.24 -9.05 11.68
CA ASN A 456 -0.73 -10.41 11.98
C ASN A 456 -1.72 -10.96 10.93
N ASN A 457 -1.54 -10.63 9.66
CA ASN A 457 -2.35 -11.13 8.55
C ASN A 457 -1.73 -12.38 7.92
N ILE A 458 -2.53 -13.12 7.19
CA ILE A 458 -2.14 -14.20 6.30
C ILE A 458 -2.37 -13.70 4.87
N LEU A 459 -1.32 -13.68 4.05
CA LEU A 459 -1.35 -13.22 2.66
C LEU A 459 -0.74 -14.30 1.77
N GLY A 460 -1.33 -14.58 0.63
CA GLY A 460 -0.73 -15.54 -0.28
C GLY A 460 -1.62 -15.94 -1.44
N ASP A 461 -1.04 -16.70 -2.36
CA ASP A 461 -1.71 -17.15 -3.58
C ASP A 461 -2.20 -15.94 -4.43
N VAL A 462 -1.27 -15.00 -4.64
CA VAL A 462 -1.49 -13.69 -5.24
C VAL A 462 -0.30 -13.31 -6.14
N CYS A 463 -0.41 -12.23 -6.91
CA CYS A 463 0.74 -11.73 -7.69
C CYS A 463 1.83 -11.14 -6.78
N LYS A 464 1.45 -10.25 -5.86
CA LYS A 464 2.35 -9.67 -4.84
C LYS A 464 1.60 -9.58 -3.52
N ASP A 465 2.25 -9.98 -2.44
CA ASP A 465 1.61 -9.93 -1.11
C ASP A 465 1.40 -8.49 -0.64
N MET A 466 2.37 -7.63 -0.89
CA MET A 466 2.28 -6.21 -0.53
C MET A 466 2.97 -5.33 -1.57
N VAL A 467 2.38 -4.15 -1.83
CA VAL A 467 2.92 -3.17 -2.76
C VAL A 467 2.78 -1.76 -2.18
N PHE A 468 3.87 -0.99 -2.20
CA PHE A 468 3.88 0.41 -1.80
C PHE A 468 4.13 1.30 -3.02
N ARG A 469 3.28 2.31 -3.22
CA ARG A 469 3.34 3.20 -4.38
C ARG A 469 3.25 4.66 -3.93
N SER A 470 4.38 5.38 -3.94
CA SER A 470 4.44 6.79 -3.50
C SER A 470 3.73 7.02 -2.15
N SER A 471 4.04 6.18 -1.16
CA SER A 471 3.32 6.10 0.11
C SER A 471 4.13 5.37 1.18
N GLY A 472 3.59 5.21 2.36
CA GLY A 472 4.14 4.34 3.40
C GLY A 472 4.93 5.06 4.49
N ALA A 473 5.13 6.37 4.39
CA ALA A 473 5.86 7.14 5.40
C ALA A 473 5.41 6.82 6.84
N GLY A 474 6.31 6.34 7.69
CA GLY A 474 6.02 6.00 9.08
C GLY A 474 5.13 4.76 9.29
N SER A 475 4.86 3.99 8.24
CA SER A 475 4.03 2.78 8.31
C SER A 475 4.80 1.59 8.87
N VAL A 476 4.06 0.64 9.43
CA VAL A 476 4.59 -0.62 9.97
C VAL A 476 3.86 -1.81 9.35
N VAL A 477 4.64 -2.77 8.87
CA VAL A 477 4.18 -4.06 8.38
C VAL A 477 4.78 -5.13 9.30
N ALA A 478 3.96 -5.76 10.14
CA ALA A 478 4.52 -6.57 11.20
C ALA A 478 3.79 -7.90 11.41
N TYR A 479 4.56 -8.94 11.70
CA TYR A 479 4.10 -10.27 12.11
C TYR A 479 3.15 -10.95 11.12
N ASN A 480 3.20 -10.58 9.84
CA ASN A 480 2.42 -11.21 8.80
C ASN A 480 3.10 -12.51 8.31
N TYR A 481 2.29 -13.45 7.90
CA TYR A 481 2.70 -14.57 7.05
C TYR A 481 2.34 -14.24 5.62
N ALA A 482 3.33 -14.09 4.75
CA ALA A 482 3.23 -13.65 3.37
C ALA A 482 4.03 -14.61 2.47
N ASP A 483 3.34 -15.48 1.73
CA ASP A 483 4.00 -16.52 0.92
C ASP A 483 3.19 -16.82 -0.35
N ASP A 484 3.82 -17.56 -1.28
CA ASP A 484 3.19 -18.03 -2.51
C ASP A 484 2.69 -16.93 -3.45
N SER A 485 3.42 -15.81 -3.52
CA SER A 485 3.20 -14.87 -4.62
C SER A 485 3.74 -15.43 -5.93
N PHE A 486 3.04 -15.19 -7.04
CA PHE A 486 3.41 -15.71 -8.36
C PHE A 486 2.68 -14.98 -9.49
N ASP A 487 3.24 -15.12 -10.69
CA ASP A 487 2.65 -14.64 -11.93
C ASP A 487 1.97 -15.81 -12.68
N PHE A 488 0.77 -15.61 -13.17
CA PHE A 488 0.00 -16.64 -13.85
C PHE A 488 0.63 -17.07 -15.20
N ASP A 489 1.23 -16.14 -15.92
CA ASP A 489 1.89 -16.41 -17.21
C ASP A 489 3.17 -17.22 -17.05
N THR A 490 3.84 -17.04 -15.95
CA THR A 490 5.10 -17.70 -15.64
C THR A 490 5.12 -18.23 -14.21
N PRO A 491 4.46 -19.36 -13.94
CA PRO A 491 4.33 -19.89 -12.56
C PRO A 491 5.68 -20.20 -11.91
N THR A 492 6.76 -20.16 -12.67
CA THR A 492 8.14 -20.29 -12.18
C THR A 492 8.81 -18.95 -11.89
N TRP A 493 8.13 -17.85 -12.15
CA TRP A 493 8.60 -16.54 -11.83
C TRP A 493 8.47 -16.30 -10.33
N VAL A 494 9.50 -15.80 -9.71
CA VAL A 494 9.48 -15.41 -8.31
C VAL A 494 9.04 -13.96 -8.24
N GLU A 495 7.75 -13.75 -8.08
CA GLU A 495 7.25 -12.43 -7.70
C GLU A 495 7.57 -12.13 -6.25
N VAL A 496 7.49 -10.87 -5.90
CA VAL A 496 7.91 -10.40 -4.59
C VAL A 496 6.83 -10.63 -3.55
N GLY A 497 7.19 -11.25 -2.45
CA GLY A 497 6.30 -11.39 -1.30
C GLY A 497 6.04 -10.03 -0.66
N ILE A 498 7.10 -9.42 -0.13
CA ILE A 498 7.08 -8.05 0.37
C ILE A 498 7.74 -7.15 -0.67
N ASN A 499 6.94 -6.44 -1.44
CA ASN A 499 7.43 -5.40 -2.34
C ASN A 499 7.33 -4.04 -1.66
N ALA A 500 8.45 -3.57 -1.19
CA ALA A 500 8.56 -2.30 -0.51
C ALA A 500 8.52 -1.09 -1.44
N SER A 501 8.54 -1.30 -2.75
CA SER A 501 8.40 -0.25 -3.75
C SER A 501 7.74 -0.77 -5.02
N HIS A 502 7.04 0.07 -5.70
CA HIS A 502 6.60 -0.15 -7.09
C HIS A 502 6.42 1.18 -7.81
N MET A 503 6.65 2.28 -7.10
CA MET A 503 6.76 3.65 -7.60
C MET A 503 7.67 4.45 -6.68
N ALA A 504 8.33 5.47 -7.18
CA ALA A 504 9.16 6.34 -6.36
C ALA A 504 8.37 6.95 -5.19
N GLY A 505 9.02 7.02 -4.05
CA GLY A 505 8.49 7.73 -2.88
C GLY A 505 8.29 6.94 -1.59
N PRO A 506 8.18 5.60 -1.55
CA PRO A 506 8.13 4.90 -0.27
C PRO A 506 9.37 5.18 0.56
N HIS A 507 9.17 5.54 1.82
CA HIS A 507 10.27 5.79 2.75
C HIS A 507 9.88 5.53 4.20
N HIS A 508 10.86 5.21 5.05
CA HIS A 508 10.69 4.99 6.48
C HIS A 508 9.57 4.00 6.84
N VAL A 509 9.40 2.96 6.01
CA VAL A 509 8.54 1.82 6.35
C VAL A 509 9.33 0.82 7.18
N LEU A 510 8.74 0.37 8.28
CA LEU A 510 9.27 -0.71 9.11
C LEU A 510 8.59 -2.03 8.73
N PHE A 511 9.39 -3.01 8.32
CA PHE A 511 8.97 -4.40 8.17
C PHE A 511 9.55 -5.19 9.33
N GLU A 512 8.69 -5.63 10.26
CA GLU A 512 9.15 -6.27 11.50
C GLU A 512 8.48 -7.62 11.75
N GLY A 513 9.29 -8.63 11.98
CA GLY A 513 8.77 -9.93 12.41
C GLY A 513 7.92 -10.67 11.40
N ASN A 514 7.98 -10.35 10.13
CA ASN A 514 7.22 -11.04 9.09
C ASN A 514 7.92 -12.35 8.71
N LEU A 515 7.14 -13.31 8.23
CA LEU A 515 7.63 -14.44 7.46
C LEU A 515 7.23 -14.22 6.00
N SER A 516 8.22 -14.18 5.11
CA SER A 516 7.99 -14.09 3.67
C SER A 516 9.00 -14.91 2.90
N HIS A 517 8.70 -15.25 1.66
CA HIS A 517 9.70 -15.91 0.82
C HIS A 517 10.82 -14.93 0.42
N ASN A 518 10.54 -13.65 0.21
CA ASN A 518 11.56 -12.63 0.02
C ASN A 518 11.10 -11.23 0.47
N ALA A 519 12.07 -10.34 0.60
CA ALA A 519 11.86 -8.91 0.66
C ALA A 519 12.55 -8.27 -0.55
N ASP A 520 11.82 -7.50 -1.31
CA ASP A 520 12.29 -6.92 -2.56
C ASP A 520 11.97 -5.42 -2.62
N SER A 521 12.82 -4.68 -3.31
CA SER A 521 12.59 -3.29 -3.68
C SER A 521 12.86 -3.18 -5.17
N ASP A 522 11.80 -3.16 -5.97
CA ASP A 522 11.92 -3.05 -7.41
C ASP A 522 12.22 -1.60 -7.82
N TYR A 523 12.53 -1.41 -9.10
CA TYR A 523 12.90 -0.13 -9.68
C TYR A 523 12.03 0.24 -10.88
N THR A 524 11.02 -0.58 -11.14
CA THR A 524 10.23 -0.52 -12.38
C THR A 524 9.59 0.86 -12.58
N HIS A 525 9.06 1.45 -11.51
CA HIS A 525 8.42 2.77 -11.54
C HIS A 525 9.01 3.74 -10.52
N GLY A 526 10.24 3.51 -10.13
CA GLY A 526 10.98 4.32 -9.20
C GLY A 526 11.36 3.62 -7.91
N ASN A 527 12.21 4.27 -7.14
CA ASN A 527 12.88 3.69 -5.99
C ASN A 527 12.14 3.93 -4.67
N ALA A 528 12.41 3.07 -3.69
CA ALA A 528 12.14 3.30 -2.27
C ALA A 528 13.44 3.56 -1.51
N ILE A 529 13.34 4.25 -0.37
CA ILE A 529 14.51 4.66 0.41
C ILE A 529 14.24 4.56 1.91
N TYR A 530 15.30 4.40 2.71
CA TYR A 530 15.21 4.36 4.18
C TYR A 530 14.24 3.29 4.71
N LEU A 531 14.12 2.16 4.02
CA LEU A 531 13.32 1.04 4.52
C LEU A 531 14.08 0.30 5.63
N THR A 532 13.36 -0.17 6.63
CA THR A 532 13.93 -0.96 7.73
C THR A 532 13.28 -2.33 7.81
N PHE A 533 14.08 -3.38 7.65
CA PHE A 533 13.69 -4.77 7.82
C PHE A 533 14.29 -5.32 9.10
N PHE A 534 13.44 -5.57 10.10
CA PHE A 534 13.85 -5.96 11.44
C PHE A 534 13.22 -7.28 11.87
N ARG A 535 14.07 -8.25 12.28
CA ARG A 535 13.61 -9.56 12.80
C ARG A 535 12.63 -10.31 11.87
N ASN A 536 12.76 -10.19 10.54
CA ASN A 536 11.98 -10.99 9.62
C ASN A 536 12.64 -12.35 9.37
N TYR A 537 11.82 -13.32 8.96
CA TYR A 537 12.30 -14.56 8.38
C TYR A 537 12.03 -14.56 6.87
N LEU A 538 13.09 -14.51 6.07
CA LEU A 538 13.06 -14.43 4.61
C LEU A 538 13.62 -15.74 4.04
N THR A 539 12.74 -16.63 3.59
CA THR A 539 13.11 -18.00 3.24
C THR A 539 13.90 -18.10 1.93
N GLY A 540 13.76 -17.11 1.05
CA GLY A 540 14.33 -17.12 -0.30
C GLY A 540 13.53 -17.98 -1.29
N GLN A 541 12.56 -18.76 -0.83
CA GLN A 541 11.77 -19.69 -1.65
C GLN A 541 10.33 -19.73 -1.15
N ARG A 542 9.37 -19.80 -2.09
CA ARG A 542 7.97 -20.03 -1.79
C ARG A 542 7.75 -21.41 -1.20
N GLN A 543 6.77 -21.58 -0.32
CA GLN A 543 6.56 -22.86 0.35
C GLN A 543 5.87 -23.91 -0.50
N HIS A 544 4.82 -23.51 -1.22
CA HIS A 544 3.94 -24.43 -1.91
C HIS A 544 4.28 -24.62 -3.38
N PHE A 545 5.11 -23.74 -3.94
CA PHE A 545 5.64 -23.89 -5.28
C PHE A 545 7.05 -24.48 -5.23
N ILE A 546 7.32 -25.43 -6.11
CA ILE A 546 8.69 -25.95 -6.27
C ILE A 546 9.47 -24.88 -6.99
N ASP A 547 10.27 -24.16 -6.24
CA ASP A 547 11.09 -23.15 -6.83
C ASP A 547 12.22 -23.73 -7.63
N ARG A 548 12.49 -23.01 -8.60
CA ARG A 548 13.46 -23.37 -9.61
C ARG A 548 14.46 -22.28 -9.64
N ALA A 549 15.60 -22.49 -9.30
CA ALA A 549 16.77 -21.63 -9.41
C ALA A 549 16.51 -20.10 -9.53
N GLY A 550 17.42 -19.31 -9.07
CA GLY A 550 17.36 -17.85 -9.22
C GLY A 550 16.52 -17.11 -8.18
N VAL A 551 16.14 -17.78 -7.11
CA VAL A 551 15.44 -17.17 -5.96
C VAL A 551 16.41 -16.37 -5.08
N ARG A 552 15.85 -15.46 -4.29
CA ARG A 552 16.62 -14.58 -3.38
C ARG A 552 15.87 -14.33 -2.09
N ALA A 553 16.60 -14.20 -0.98
CA ALA A 553 15.99 -13.80 0.29
C ALA A 553 15.77 -12.28 0.33
N VAL A 554 16.73 -11.52 -0.18
CA VAL A 554 16.67 -10.06 -0.29
C VAL A 554 17.06 -9.63 -1.69
N GLY A 555 16.22 -8.78 -2.31
CA GLY A 555 16.48 -8.14 -3.59
C GLY A 555 16.34 -6.63 -3.50
N LEU A 556 17.46 -5.90 -3.61
CA LEU A 556 17.45 -4.45 -3.74
C LEU A 556 17.85 -4.09 -5.16
N ALA A 557 16.92 -3.60 -5.95
CA ALA A 557 17.21 -3.13 -7.29
C ALA A 557 18.02 -1.82 -7.27
N TYR A 558 18.50 -1.40 -8.43
CA TYR A 558 19.15 -0.12 -8.65
C TYR A 558 18.30 1.03 -8.07
N GLY A 559 18.91 1.92 -7.30
CA GLY A 559 18.21 3.06 -6.71
C GLY A 559 17.63 2.84 -5.31
N SER A 560 17.66 1.62 -4.77
CA SER A 560 17.24 1.33 -3.39
C SER A 560 18.31 1.79 -2.41
N TRP A 561 18.13 2.99 -1.88
CA TRP A 561 19.17 3.65 -1.08
C TRP A 561 18.81 3.74 0.39
N TRP A 562 19.85 3.61 1.24
CA TRP A 562 19.76 3.80 2.68
C TRP A 562 18.84 2.79 3.40
N ASP A 563 18.62 1.63 2.82
CA ASP A 563 17.84 0.57 3.46
C ASP A 563 18.64 -0.12 4.56
N SER A 564 17.93 -0.68 5.54
CA SER A 564 18.52 -1.32 6.72
C SER A 564 17.93 -2.70 6.96
N PHE A 565 18.78 -3.71 7.05
CA PHE A 565 18.41 -5.09 7.36
C PHE A 565 19.08 -5.51 8.65
N ILE A 566 18.30 -5.61 9.73
CA ILE A 566 18.82 -5.84 11.07
C ILE A 566 18.14 -7.05 11.72
N ALA A 567 18.92 -7.95 12.23
CA ALA A 567 18.43 -9.10 13.00
C ALA A 567 17.47 -10.04 12.24
N ASN A 568 17.53 -10.11 10.94
CA ASN A 568 16.73 -11.02 10.14
C ASN A 568 17.34 -12.44 10.16
N VAL A 569 16.52 -13.44 9.86
CA VAL A 569 16.92 -14.82 9.57
C VAL A 569 16.62 -15.09 8.10
N MET A 570 17.58 -15.63 7.35
CA MET A 570 17.48 -15.79 5.90
C MET A 570 17.79 -17.21 5.44
N GLY A 571 17.13 -17.64 4.36
CA GLY A 571 17.30 -18.98 3.81
C GLY A 571 16.55 -20.07 4.60
N ARG A 572 16.75 -21.33 4.20
CA ARG A 572 16.11 -22.50 4.83
C ARG A 572 17.13 -23.51 5.33
N PRO A 573 16.91 -24.10 6.51
CA PRO A 573 17.80 -25.14 7.03
C PRO A 573 17.98 -26.29 6.06
N GLY A 574 19.23 -26.64 5.71
CA GLY A 574 19.57 -27.78 4.85
C GLY A 574 19.20 -27.62 3.37
N GLN A 575 18.72 -26.45 2.94
CA GLN A 575 18.27 -26.21 1.54
C GLN A 575 19.13 -25.19 0.79
N MET A 576 20.24 -24.75 1.36
CA MET A 576 21.07 -23.67 0.79
C MET A 576 22.23 -24.18 -0.07
N ALA A 577 22.27 -25.48 -0.39
CA ALA A 577 23.32 -26.02 -1.25
C ALA A 577 23.28 -25.38 -2.65
N GLY A 578 24.42 -24.87 -3.09
CA GLY A 578 24.55 -24.20 -4.39
C GLY A 578 24.12 -22.73 -4.41
N TRP A 579 23.67 -22.18 -3.28
CA TRP A 579 23.35 -20.77 -3.18
C TRP A 579 24.62 -19.90 -3.01
N HIS A 580 24.52 -18.65 -3.38
CA HIS A 580 25.51 -17.63 -3.12
C HIS A 580 25.07 -16.74 -1.95
N TYR A 581 26.04 -16.25 -1.18
CA TYR A 581 25.75 -15.29 -0.13
C TYR A 581 25.46 -13.90 -0.70
N ASP A 582 26.32 -13.45 -1.61
CA ASP A 582 26.24 -12.13 -2.24
C ASP A 582 26.90 -12.30 -3.61
N ASP A 583 26.14 -12.34 -4.68
CA ASP A 583 26.69 -12.55 -6.01
C ASP A 583 26.96 -11.20 -6.70
N PRO A 584 28.22 -10.75 -6.73
CA PRO A 584 28.59 -9.50 -7.41
C PRO A 584 28.53 -9.61 -8.93
N SER A 585 28.42 -10.81 -9.47
CA SER A 585 28.38 -11.07 -10.92
C SER A 585 26.97 -11.07 -11.54
N MET A 586 25.97 -10.64 -10.79
CA MET A 586 24.56 -10.62 -11.20
C MET A 586 24.30 -9.74 -12.42
N LYS A 587 24.87 -10.16 -13.51
CA LYS A 587 24.77 -9.49 -14.81
C LYS A 587 23.82 -10.19 -15.75
N THR A 588 23.26 -11.32 -15.34
CA THR A 588 22.43 -12.13 -16.21
C THR A 588 21.00 -12.15 -15.73
N ASN A 589 20.15 -11.93 -16.64
CA ASN A 589 18.73 -12.01 -16.63
C ASN A 589 18.10 -13.18 -15.89
N THR A 590 18.73 -14.34 -16.07
CA THR A 590 18.26 -15.60 -15.51
C THR A 590 18.32 -15.65 -13.99
N ALA A 591 19.24 -14.92 -13.38
CA ALA A 591 19.34 -14.81 -11.91
C ALA A 591 18.29 -13.85 -11.33
N VAL A 592 17.98 -12.76 -12.03
CA VAL A 592 17.04 -11.73 -11.59
C VAL A 592 15.62 -12.28 -11.47
N TRP A 593 15.21 -13.06 -12.46
CA TRP A 593 13.82 -13.48 -12.59
C TRP A 593 13.58 -14.94 -12.22
N GLY A 594 14.51 -15.59 -11.53
CA GLY A 594 14.35 -16.98 -11.13
C GLY A 594 14.35 -18.00 -12.26
N ARG A 595 14.69 -17.62 -13.48
CA ARG A 595 14.67 -18.48 -14.65
C ARG A 595 16.00 -19.20 -14.89
N GLY A 596 16.40 -20.07 -13.98
CA GLY A 596 17.60 -20.90 -14.15
C GLY A 596 18.89 -20.31 -13.57
N GLY A 597 18.80 -19.24 -12.79
CA GLY A 597 19.92 -18.71 -12.03
C GLY A 597 20.18 -19.47 -10.72
N VAL A 598 21.24 -19.14 -10.04
CA VAL A 598 21.58 -19.66 -8.72
C VAL A 598 20.90 -18.81 -7.67
N GLY A 599 20.42 -19.43 -6.59
CA GLY A 599 19.82 -18.72 -5.46
C GLY A 599 20.83 -17.81 -4.74
N ASN A 600 20.34 -16.71 -4.18
CA ASN A 600 21.14 -15.74 -3.45
C ASN A 600 20.50 -15.37 -2.10
N ILE A 601 21.30 -15.22 -1.06
CA ILE A 601 20.84 -14.57 0.15
C ILE A 601 20.62 -13.09 -0.11
N TRP A 602 21.61 -12.44 -0.68
CA TRP A 602 21.59 -11.01 -1.03
C TRP A 602 21.76 -10.79 -2.52
N MET A 603 20.93 -9.92 -3.06
CA MET A 603 20.96 -9.45 -4.42
C MET A 603 20.84 -7.93 -4.41
N LEU A 604 21.96 -7.22 -4.42
CA LEU A 604 22.02 -5.81 -4.10
C LEU A 604 22.42 -4.94 -5.29
N GLY A 605 21.64 -3.87 -5.53
CA GLY A 605 21.89 -2.91 -6.58
C GLY A 605 21.75 -3.47 -7.99
N TYR A 606 21.05 -4.60 -8.12
CA TYR A 606 20.93 -5.29 -9.40
C TYR A 606 20.11 -4.49 -10.41
N ASP A 607 20.38 -4.78 -11.67
CA ASP A 607 19.63 -4.24 -12.79
C ASP A 607 18.37 -5.11 -13.04
N PRO A 608 17.17 -4.60 -12.71
CA PRO A 608 15.95 -5.36 -12.94
C PRO A 608 15.62 -5.53 -14.44
N GLU A 609 16.27 -4.72 -15.31
CA GLU A 609 15.87 -4.59 -16.69
C GLU A 609 16.73 -5.37 -17.68
N ARG A 610 17.59 -6.24 -17.18
CA ARG A 610 18.32 -7.18 -17.99
C ARG A 610 19.44 -6.59 -18.88
N TRP A 611 19.97 -5.43 -18.53
CA TRP A 611 20.98 -4.79 -19.34
C TRP A 611 22.43 -5.14 -18.97
N ALA A 612 22.60 -6.11 -18.09
CA ALA A 612 23.89 -6.55 -17.61
C ALA A 612 24.75 -5.41 -17.04
N MET A 613 24.12 -4.46 -16.39
CA MET A 613 24.78 -3.34 -15.76
C MET A 613 25.58 -3.76 -14.52
N ALA A 614 26.61 -2.97 -14.20
CA ALA A 614 27.23 -3.08 -12.89
C ALA A 614 26.21 -2.74 -11.78
N PRO A 615 26.29 -3.41 -10.62
CA PRO A 615 25.44 -3.08 -9.49
C PRO A 615 25.58 -1.61 -9.08
N ASP A 616 24.47 -1.01 -8.64
CA ASP A 616 24.44 0.38 -8.18
C ASP A 616 25.38 0.59 -6.99
N PRO A 617 26.46 1.38 -7.14
CA PRO A 617 27.40 1.60 -6.06
C PRO A 617 26.80 2.34 -4.87
N LYS A 618 25.75 3.15 -5.06
CA LYS A 618 25.08 3.87 -3.98
C LYS A 618 24.21 2.92 -3.15
N THR A 619 23.48 1.99 -3.77
CA THR A 619 22.79 0.92 -3.05
C THR A 619 23.78 0.11 -2.20
N LEU A 620 24.90 -0.33 -2.82
CA LEU A 620 25.91 -1.13 -2.12
C LEU A 620 26.57 -0.39 -0.94
N SER A 621 26.84 0.90 -1.09
CA SER A 621 27.54 1.69 -0.06
C SER A 621 26.62 2.19 1.05
N THR A 622 25.32 2.25 0.83
CA THR A 622 24.36 2.83 1.77
C THR A 622 23.52 1.82 2.52
N VAL A 623 23.43 0.57 2.06
CA VAL A 623 22.69 -0.49 2.77
C VAL A 623 23.40 -0.83 4.08
N ILE A 624 22.61 -0.95 5.15
CA ILE A 624 23.07 -1.43 6.45
C ILE A 624 22.63 -2.89 6.63
N ARG A 625 23.59 -3.77 6.93
CA ARG A 625 23.35 -5.19 7.21
C ARG A 625 23.96 -5.53 8.57
N GLY A 626 23.14 -5.82 9.58
CA GLY A 626 23.68 -6.04 10.94
C GLY A 626 22.93 -7.07 11.75
N GLY A 627 23.65 -8.01 12.36
CA GLY A 627 23.07 -9.04 13.22
C GLY A 627 22.15 -10.04 12.51
N ASN A 628 22.22 -10.12 11.19
CA ASN A 628 21.44 -11.07 10.41
C ASN A 628 22.08 -12.45 10.44
N PHE A 629 21.27 -13.49 10.60
CA PHE A 629 21.67 -14.89 10.48
C PHE A 629 21.21 -15.45 9.13
N ASP A 630 22.01 -16.27 8.49
CA ASP A 630 21.58 -17.01 7.31
C ASP A 630 21.95 -18.50 7.39
N TYR A 631 21.12 -19.34 6.79
CA TYR A 631 21.32 -20.79 6.75
C TYR A 631 22.33 -21.26 5.69
N LEU A 632 22.91 -20.36 4.90
CA LEU A 632 23.98 -20.68 3.98
C LEU A 632 25.33 -20.72 4.72
N THR A 633 25.65 -19.65 5.46
CA THR A 633 26.88 -19.55 6.25
C THR A 633 26.74 -20.15 7.63
N ASN A 634 25.50 -20.21 8.17
CA ASN A 634 25.17 -20.55 9.56
C ASN A 634 25.82 -19.59 10.58
N GLU A 635 26.02 -18.35 10.21
CA GLU A 635 26.68 -17.32 11.00
C GLU A 635 25.77 -16.09 11.18
N VAL A 636 26.02 -15.34 12.26
CA VAL A 636 25.44 -14.00 12.45
C VAL A 636 26.43 -12.98 11.96
N VAL A 637 26.09 -12.28 10.90
CA VAL A 637 26.99 -11.33 10.25
C VAL A 637 26.69 -9.90 10.69
N TRP A 638 27.74 -9.19 11.13
CA TRP A 638 27.69 -7.76 11.45
C TRP A 638 28.57 -6.99 10.46
N THR A 639 28.08 -5.89 9.92
CA THR A 639 28.91 -4.99 9.11
C THR A 639 29.77 -4.10 10.01
N SER A 640 30.83 -3.55 9.46
CA SER A 640 31.76 -2.66 10.19
C SER A 640 31.11 -1.37 10.71
N SER A 641 30.00 -0.96 10.12
CA SER A 641 29.21 0.22 10.55
C SER A 641 28.32 -0.04 11.75
N LEU A 642 28.01 -1.33 12.04
CA LEU A 642 27.23 -1.77 13.19
C LEU A 642 28.02 -2.83 13.93
N GLN A 643 28.53 -2.49 15.10
CA GLN A 643 29.14 -3.47 15.98
C GLN A 643 28.06 -4.31 16.63
N ALA A 644 28.40 -5.54 17.04
CA ALA A 644 27.50 -6.43 17.76
C ALA A 644 26.87 -5.72 18.95
N GLN A 645 25.57 -5.60 18.96
CA GLN A 645 24.79 -4.89 19.97
C GLN A 645 23.68 -5.77 20.51
N THR A 646 23.15 -5.39 21.66
CA THR A 646 21.92 -5.99 22.19
C THR A 646 20.75 -5.55 21.28
N LEU A 647 20.08 -6.55 20.68
CA LEU A 647 18.96 -6.31 19.80
C LEU A 647 17.68 -6.10 20.63
N PRO A 648 16.93 -5.01 20.43
CA PRO A 648 15.63 -4.82 21.08
C PRO A 648 14.64 -5.91 20.63
N ALA A 649 13.58 -6.11 21.38
CA ALA A 649 12.54 -7.05 20.98
C ALA A 649 11.72 -6.55 19.78
N SER A 650 11.49 -5.23 19.71
CA SER A 650 10.77 -4.53 18.64
C SER A 650 11.31 -3.13 18.48
N LEU A 651 11.08 -2.51 17.31
CA LEU A 651 11.37 -1.10 17.04
C LEU A 651 10.14 -0.20 17.21
N TYR A 652 8.93 -0.77 17.33
CA TYR A 652 7.69 0.00 17.51
C TYR A 652 6.86 -0.41 18.74
N LEU A 653 7.06 -1.61 19.29
CA LEU A 653 6.34 -2.10 20.45
C LEU A 653 7.22 -2.08 21.71
N SER A 654 6.65 -1.61 22.81
CA SER A 654 7.30 -1.65 24.13
C SER A 654 7.10 -2.96 24.88
N ALA A 655 6.13 -3.79 24.46
CA ALA A 655 5.78 -5.05 25.10
C ALA A 655 5.24 -6.06 24.08
N LYS A 656 5.22 -7.34 24.47
CA LYS A 656 4.67 -8.43 23.70
C LYS A 656 3.21 -8.16 23.35
N PRO A 657 2.83 -8.19 22.04
CA PRO A 657 1.44 -7.96 21.66
C PRO A 657 0.53 -9.13 22.04
N GLY A 658 -0.72 -8.81 22.38
CA GLY A 658 -1.69 -9.77 22.92
C GLY A 658 -1.98 -10.96 22.02
N PHE A 659 -1.94 -10.77 20.69
CA PHE A 659 -2.19 -11.86 19.73
C PHE A 659 -1.11 -12.96 19.72
N PHE A 660 0.07 -12.73 20.33
CA PHE A 660 1.04 -13.80 20.52
C PHE A 660 0.63 -14.81 21.61
N GLY A 661 -0.28 -14.45 22.51
CA GLY A 661 -0.73 -15.35 23.57
C GLY A 661 0.45 -16.03 24.30
N ASN A 662 0.48 -17.35 24.28
CA ASN A 662 1.53 -18.14 24.92
C ASN A 662 2.79 -18.34 24.07
N TYR A 663 2.79 -17.90 22.79
CA TYR A 663 3.96 -18.04 21.92
C TYR A 663 5.11 -17.12 22.37
N GLN A 664 6.34 -17.55 22.06
CA GLN A 664 7.55 -16.74 22.34
C GLN A 664 7.57 -15.45 21.51
N TRP A 665 7.99 -14.35 22.13
CA TRP A 665 8.22 -13.07 21.46
C TRP A 665 9.52 -12.42 21.96
N PRO A 666 10.35 -11.84 21.06
CA PRO A 666 10.21 -11.91 19.61
C PRO A 666 10.32 -13.35 19.09
N TRP A 667 9.66 -13.67 17.97
CA TRP A 667 9.68 -15.02 17.42
C TRP A 667 10.90 -15.29 16.52
N VAL A 668 11.57 -14.25 16.05
CA VAL A 668 12.85 -14.30 15.32
C VAL A 668 13.98 -13.86 16.25
N ASP A 669 14.94 -14.73 16.49
CA ASP A 669 16.13 -14.45 17.30
C ASP A 669 17.39 -14.96 16.60
N PRO A 670 18.02 -14.14 15.74
CA PRO A 670 19.20 -14.57 14.98
C PRO A 670 20.40 -14.89 15.87
N THR A 671 20.48 -14.32 17.06
CA THR A 671 21.60 -14.50 18.00
C THR A 671 21.38 -15.64 19.00
N GLY A 672 20.13 -16.09 19.17
CA GLY A 672 19.77 -17.19 20.06
C GLY A 672 20.23 -18.56 19.56
N SER A 673 20.16 -19.57 20.40
CA SER A 673 20.34 -20.97 20.00
C SER A 673 19.20 -21.44 19.09
N THR A 674 17.97 -21.04 19.40
CA THR A 674 16.80 -21.22 18.54
C THR A 674 16.60 -19.93 17.73
N LYS A 675 16.66 -20.03 16.40
CA LYS A 675 16.56 -18.88 15.50
C LYS A 675 15.12 -18.43 15.27
N LEU A 676 14.21 -19.38 15.27
CA LEU A 676 12.81 -19.18 14.89
C LEU A 676 11.89 -19.87 15.90
N TYR A 677 10.90 -19.16 16.35
CA TYR A 677 9.80 -19.65 17.19
C TYR A 677 8.49 -19.65 16.38
N THR A 678 7.36 -19.72 17.03
CA THR A 678 6.05 -19.76 16.36
C THR A 678 5.54 -18.35 16.04
N LEU A 679 5.32 -18.08 14.75
CA LEU A 679 4.59 -16.90 14.29
C LEU A 679 3.09 -17.18 14.34
N PRO A 680 2.26 -16.39 15.05
CA PRO A 680 0.81 -16.64 15.17
C PRO A 680 0.08 -16.77 13.82
N ALA A 681 0.34 -15.88 12.88
CA ALA A 681 -0.27 -15.92 11.55
C ALA A 681 0.04 -17.23 10.80
N LYS A 682 1.31 -17.68 10.83
CA LYS A 682 1.72 -18.95 10.21
C LYS A 682 1.09 -20.15 10.90
N ALA A 683 1.02 -20.14 12.22
CA ALA A 683 0.38 -21.24 12.97
C ALA A 683 -1.11 -21.38 12.61
N ARG A 684 -1.83 -20.27 12.44
CA ARG A 684 -3.23 -20.28 12.00
C ARG A 684 -3.38 -20.82 10.57
N PHE A 685 -2.49 -20.44 9.68
CA PHE A 685 -2.46 -20.96 8.31
C PHE A 685 -2.23 -22.47 8.29
N ASP A 686 -1.20 -22.95 8.98
CA ASP A 686 -0.86 -24.38 9.04
C ASP A 686 -1.95 -25.25 9.65
N ALA A 687 -2.68 -24.69 10.61
CA ALA A 687 -3.81 -25.38 11.26
C ALA A 687 -5.10 -25.35 10.40
N GLY A 688 -5.13 -24.64 9.27
CA GLY A 688 -6.35 -24.43 8.49
C GLY A 688 -7.44 -23.66 9.23
N THR A 689 -7.06 -22.85 10.21
CA THR A 689 -7.98 -22.06 11.07
C THR A 689 -7.56 -20.59 11.08
N PRO A 690 -7.66 -19.87 9.94
CA PRO A 690 -7.03 -18.57 9.74
C PRO A 690 -7.50 -17.47 10.71
N PHE A 691 -8.63 -17.65 11.35
CA PHE A 691 -9.20 -16.69 12.31
C PHE A 691 -9.18 -17.16 13.76
N ALA A 692 -8.56 -18.31 14.05
CA ALA A 692 -8.42 -18.78 15.42
C ALA A 692 -7.42 -17.91 16.20
N LEU A 693 -7.68 -17.73 17.49
CA LEU A 693 -6.72 -17.06 18.37
C LEU A 693 -5.57 -18.01 18.73
N ALA A 694 -4.37 -17.46 18.91
CA ALA A 694 -3.29 -18.21 19.50
C ALA A 694 -3.64 -18.62 20.94
N PRO A 695 -3.11 -19.75 21.44
CA PRO A 695 -3.36 -20.18 22.83
C PRO A 695 -3.01 -19.07 23.82
N GLY A 696 -3.94 -18.67 24.68
CA GLY A 696 -3.77 -17.60 25.64
C GLY A 696 -3.72 -16.18 25.07
N ALA A 697 -4.07 -16.00 23.79
CA ALA A 697 -4.16 -14.67 23.20
C ALA A 697 -5.38 -13.89 23.70
N THR A 698 -5.23 -12.56 23.75
CA THR A 698 -6.32 -11.61 24.00
C THR A 698 -6.60 -10.84 22.70
N GLN A 699 -7.89 -10.58 22.43
CA GLN A 699 -8.32 -9.81 21.27
C GLN A 699 -8.07 -8.31 21.46
#